data_6f09802bb418ec8db2341f1c61d5c327
#
_entry.id   6f09802bb418ec8db2341f1c61d5c327
#
_cell.length_a   1.000
_cell.length_b   1.000
_cell.length_c   1.000
_cell.angle_alpha   90.00
_cell.angle_beta   90.00
_cell.angle_gamma   90.00
#
_symmetry.space_group_name_H-M   'P 1'
#
loop_
_entity.id
_entity.type
_entity.pdbx_description
1 polymer ?
#
loop_
_entity_poly.entity_id
_entity_poly.type
_entity_poly.pdbx_seq_one_letter_code
_entity_poly.pdbx_strand_id
1 'polypeptide(L)'
;MRRVLLTSLLIIASATVCSAQSDIDAALQMLADFTPYIYKQYEPIEAKNSKGETIATFRGENTFGNNEQGVRHNADLSMVCAFLCKYAKGKVALPSSVTWEKLDEMARTTLTYSYSTHKALRFYPCKGNSYWGSVSTADHTWESSLWAMSVAYSAFFQWDSLSQQQRQYIHDLLAAECTYELQREVPTGYEGDTKAEENGWECGVLAATLGLFPDDPQAKQWFGRLREFAINSFSHPSDKRNRQIIDLHYDSTTVADLYRGPNLYADYTLQNHNYFHTSYQNVVVQELGEATLALSLFQTSLHGSEQWLTHSLMHNVSTVMKEVLYHLALSDGELAMPNGNDWSLFLYDQITSFTTAACFLGDPDALMLEQKALRQIAIRQKTTTDGSWLLRPDVGARRMGVEAHRVMMTWLMHHAFPTRNLQASSWSDFLSRYSVTAHFSCQDVVTAPSPHRFTCFSWSKGLKSYTGYFAPVSDTDNNIVVPFRANNTGNFIGWYDVEGKKTDAVDVEHEISYVNNNSYIIRGTLHTNQATLQNNYLLFATDNNLVLYFDLVTALDTCVITQEKGGLLAISTDPFTKTRRTLSHDGGTATVDGEQFSTFTSNWMNIDDCLGIIVRTDKATNTMAFGDRKDNNSVLTSKLYSSYSDIRKKVNAGVTVDARCIAYYSNVSTGGTQMLNSKMQAVSHLPKGWKGWTIADTDGTQYAIVYNHTGKNLSKLNLIKLKKAVKPNLILVVTIQEGKFTVTAVPGFDIVDPLDDDDTFYNTW
;
A
#
# COMPACT_ATOMS: atom_id res chain seq x y z
N MET A 1 7.84 -11.18 -47.52
CA MET A 1 7.42 -10.27 -46.43
C MET A 1 6.43 -10.91 -45.43
N ARG A 2 5.33 -11.55 -45.81
CA ARG A 2 4.38 -12.16 -44.84
C ARG A 2 4.94 -13.30 -43.98
N ARG A 3 5.89 -14.09 -44.45
CA ARG A 3 6.51 -15.18 -43.64
C ARG A 3 7.50 -14.67 -42.59
N VAL A 4 8.16 -13.55 -42.82
CA VAL A 4 9.12 -12.97 -41.89
C VAL A 4 8.36 -12.27 -40.73
N LEU A 5 7.21 -11.65 -41.00
CA LEU A 5 6.37 -11.05 -39.94
C LEU A 5 5.74 -12.12 -39.02
N LEU A 6 5.30 -13.26 -39.55
CA LEU A 6 4.75 -14.33 -38.70
C LEU A 6 5.83 -14.98 -37.82
N THR A 7 7.05 -15.11 -38.29
CA THR A 7 8.15 -15.67 -37.49
C THR A 7 8.60 -14.70 -36.40
N SER A 8 8.61 -13.42 -36.69
CA SER A 8 8.94 -12.39 -35.67
C SER A 8 7.86 -12.27 -34.58
N LEU A 9 6.56 -12.36 -34.92
CA LEU A 9 5.48 -12.40 -33.95
C LEU A 9 5.50 -13.68 -33.09
N LEU A 10 5.81 -14.83 -33.67
CA LEU A 10 5.94 -16.08 -32.90
C LEU A 10 7.16 -16.09 -32.00
N ILE A 11 8.25 -15.45 -32.36
CA ILE A 11 9.46 -15.33 -31.53
C ILE A 11 9.22 -14.35 -30.37
N ILE A 12 8.51 -13.26 -30.60
CA ILE A 12 8.15 -12.30 -29.55
C ILE A 12 7.14 -12.93 -28.57
N ALA A 13 6.13 -13.64 -29.05
CA ALA A 13 5.17 -14.35 -28.21
C ALA A 13 5.83 -15.48 -27.39
N SER A 14 6.76 -16.22 -27.98
CA SER A 14 7.51 -17.27 -27.26
C SER A 14 8.52 -16.71 -26.25
N ALA A 15 9.09 -15.54 -26.49
CA ALA A 15 10.01 -14.90 -25.56
C ALA A 15 9.28 -14.32 -24.33
N THR A 16 8.07 -13.77 -24.50
CA THR A 16 7.27 -13.24 -23.36
C THR A 16 6.65 -14.35 -22.51
N VAL A 17 6.18 -15.43 -23.11
CA VAL A 17 5.70 -16.61 -22.36
C VAL A 17 6.85 -17.30 -21.60
N CYS A 18 8.07 -17.31 -22.16
CA CYS A 18 9.25 -17.85 -21.49
C CYS A 18 9.70 -16.99 -20.29
N SER A 19 9.44 -15.67 -20.29
CA SER A 19 9.83 -14.79 -19.19
C SER A 19 8.90 -14.94 -17.97
N ALA A 20 7.60 -15.03 -18.15
CA ALA A 20 6.64 -15.18 -17.04
C ALA A 20 6.85 -16.49 -16.26
N GLN A 21 7.05 -17.60 -16.94
CA GLN A 21 7.36 -18.89 -16.31
C GLN A 21 8.73 -18.85 -15.60
N SER A 22 9.71 -18.14 -16.15
CA SER A 22 11.03 -17.99 -15.51
C SER A 22 11.00 -17.21 -14.20
N ASP A 23 10.14 -16.21 -14.09
CA ASP A 23 9.99 -15.40 -12.86
C ASP A 23 9.30 -16.22 -11.76
N ILE A 24 8.28 -17.01 -12.11
CA ILE A 24 7.62 -17.93 -11.16
C ILE A 24 8.56 -19.05 -10.73
N ASP A 25 9.33 -19.62 -11.64
CA ASP A 25 10.34 -20.65 -11.31
C ASP A 25 11.46 -20.06 -10.43
N ALA A 26 11.79 -18.77 -10.60
CA ALA A 26 12.74 -18.08 -9.74
C ALA A 26 12.26 -17.99 -8.28
N ALA A 27 10.96 -17.88 -8.00
CA ALA A 27 10.41 -17.89 -6.66
C ALA A 27 10.78 -19.18 -5.88
N LEU A 28 10.85 -20.31 -6.58
CA LEU A 28 11.27 -21.57 -5.94
C LEU A 28 12.74 -21.54 -5.51
N GLN A 29 13.64 -20.97 -6.33
CA GLN A 29 15.04 -20.77 -5.97
C GLN A 29 15.19 -19.73 -4.86
N MET A 30 14.39 -18.64 -4.87
CA MET A 30 14.39 -17.64 -3.78
C MET A 30 14.08 -18.27 -2.42
N LEU A 31 13.10 -19.18 -2.37
CA LEU A 31 12.76 -19.92 -1.14
C LEU A 31 13.87 -20.91 -0.75
N ALA A 32 14.53 -21.56 -1.72
CA ALA A 32 15.69 -22.41 -1.45
C ALA A 32 16.85 -21.59 -0.88
N ASP A 33 17.14 -20.43 -1.45
CA ASP A 33 18.20 -19.51 -0.97
C ASP A 33 17.89 -18.92 0.42
N PHE A 34 16.63 -18.91 0.85
CA PHE A 34 16.18 -18.47 2.17
C PHE A 34 16.44 -19.52 3.28
N THR A 35 16.72 -20.76 2.93
CA THR A 35 16.88 -21.87 3.91
C THR A 35 17.98 -21.67 4.95
N PRO A 36 19.10 -20.96 4.71
CA PRO A 36 20.06 -20.64 5.77
C PRO A 36 19.46 -19.79 6.91
N TYR A 37 18.58 -18.83 6.56
CA TYR A 37 17.85 -18.07 7.56
C TYR A 37 16.94 -18.98 8.39
N ILE A 38 16.12 -19.82 7.73
CA ILE A 38 15.25 -20.79 8.42
C ILE A 38 16.06 -21.66 9.38
N TYR A 39 17.20 -22.19 8.93
CA TYR A 39 18.06 -23.05 9.75
C TYR A 39 18.59 -22.36 11.01
N LYS A 40 18.95 -21.07 10.92
CA LYS A 40 19.35 -20.27 12.06
C LYS A 40 18.23 -20.08 13.10
N GLN A 41 16.96 -20.13 12.67
CA GLN A 41 15.81 -20.00 13.56
C GLN A 41 15.42 -21.33 14.23
N TYR A 42 15.90 -22.46 13.74
CA TYR A 42 15.51 -23.78 14.20
C TYR A 42 16.01 -24.05 15.62
N GLU A 43 15.11 -24.44 16.50
CA GLU A 43 15.36 -24.72 17.93
C GLU A 43 14.85 -26.11 18.29
N PRO A 44 15.72 -27.13 18.33
CA PRO A 44 15.39 -28.47 18.83
C PRO A 44 14.99 -28.44 20.30
N ILE A 45 14.00 -29.26 20.65
CA ILE A 45 13.56 -29.44 22.05
C ILE A 45 13.96 -30.83 22.50
N GLU A 46 14.76 -30.91 23.58
CA GLU A 46 15.25 -32.20 24.11
C GLU A 46 14.12 -33.09 24.61
N ALA A 47 13.09 -32.49 25.22
CA ALA A 47 11.94 -33.23 25.71
C ALA A 47 11.06 -33.70 24.53
N LYS A 48 10.49 -34.88 24.69
CA LYS A 48 9.45 -35.39 23.78
C LYS A 48 8.06 -34.93 24.26
N ASN A 49 7.08 -34.87 23.33
CA ASN A 49 5.71 -34.68 23.74
C ASN A 49 5.16 -35.93 24.50
N SER A 50 3.94 -35.83 25.04
CA SER A 50 3.33 -36.94 25.83
C SER A 50 3.05 -38.21 25.00
N LYS A 51 3.20 -38.16 23.69
CA LYS A 51 3.08 -39.31 22.77
C LYS A 51 4.44 -39.90 22.39
N GLY A 52 5.54 -39.36 22.96
CA GLY A 52 6.89 -39.84 22.70
C GLY A 52 7.49 -39.33 21.40
N GLU A 53 6.90 -38.33 20.76
CA GLU A 53 7.34 -37.76 19.49
C GLU A 53 8.38 -36.65 19.73
N THR A 54 9.35 -36.55 18.82
CA THR A 54 10.35 -35.48 18.80
C THR A 54 9.72 -34.18 18.31
N ILE A 55 10.01 -33.09 19.00
CA ILE A 55 9.47 -31.75 18.72
C ILE A 55 10.61 -30.75 18.60
N ALA A 56 10.37 -29.72 17.80
CA ALA A 56 11.21 -28.53 17.66
C ALA A 56 10.33 -27.31 17.31
N THR A 57 10.88 -26.12 17.50
CA THR A 57 10.21 -24.88 17.11
C THR A 57 11.18 -23.97 16.36
N PHE A 58 10.71 -22.87 15.81
CA PHE A 58 11.56 -21.80 15.29
C PHE A 58 11.61 -20.65 16.28
N ARG A 59 12.78 -20.03 16.41
CA ARG A 59 12.96 -18.83 17.22
C ARG A 59 12.19 -17.69 16.56
N GLY A 60 11.41 -17.01 17.35
CA GLY A 60 10.71 -15.80 16.95
C GLY A 60 10.93 -14.73 18.00
N GLU A 61 10.13 -13.70 17.99
CA GLU A 61 10.12 -12.66 19.02
C GLU A 61 9.66 -13.20 20.37
N ASN A 62 8.93 -14.30 20.38
CA ASN A 62 8.44 -14.99 21.57
C ASN A 62 8.54 -16.51 21.42
N THR A 63 9.77 -17.03 21.45
CA THR A 63 10.03 -18.48 21.36
C THR A 63 9.22 -19.24 22.42
N PHE A 64 8.55 -20.32 22.00
CA PHE A 64 7.60 -21.09 22.81
C PHE A 64 6.33 -20.33 23.24
N GLY A 65 6.07 -19.11 22.73
CA GLY A 65 4.85 -18.38 22.99
C GLY A 65 3.62 -19.06 22.40
N ASN A 66 2.45 -18.82 23.01
CA ASN A 66 1.15 -19.29 22.53
C ASN A 66 0.40 -18.22 21.71
N ASN A 67 1.09 -17.22 21.22
CA ASN A 67 0.60 -16.07 20.50
C ASN A 67 1.19 -15.98 19.09
N GLU A 68 0.80 -14.96 18.36
CA GLU A 68 1.24 -14.67 17.00
C GLU A 68 2.77 -14.70 16.83
N GLN A 69 3.53 -14.10 17.77
CA GLN A 69 4.99 -14.03 17.70
C GLN A 69 5.69 -15.38 17.91
N GLY A 70 4.99 -16.38 18.43
CA GLY A 70 5.52 -17.73 18.63
C GLY A 70 4.93 -18.73 17.64
N VAL A 71 3.62 -18.91 17.65
CA VAL A 71 2.93 -19.98 16.91
C VAL A 71 2.92 -19.72 15.42
N ARG A 72 2.51 -18.52 14.98
CA ARG A 72 2.41 -18.17 13.56
C ARG A 72 3.77 -18.33 12.87
N HIS A 73 4.83 -17.79 13.48
CA HIS A 73 6.19 -17.93 12.96
C HIS A 73 6.59 -19.40 12.79
N ASN A 74 6.29 -20.26 13.80
CA ASN A 74 6.57 -21.68 13.73
C ASN A 74 5.76 -22.37 12.63
N ALA A 75 4.48 -22.10 12.51
CA ALA A 75 3.59 -22.72 11.51
C ALA A 75 3.99 -22.35 10.08
N ASP A 76 4.28 -21.06 9.83
CA ASP A 76 4.68 -20.56 8.50
C ASP A 76 6.02 -21.18 8.05
N LEU A 77 7.04 -21.17 8.88
CA LEU A 77 8.34 -21.76 8.52
C LEU A 77 8.28 -23.29 8.41
N SER A 78 7.45 -23.96 9.22
CA SER A 78 7.18 -25.40 9.11
C SER A 78 6.59 -25.73 7.74
N MET A 79 5.61 -24.94 7.32
CA MET A 79 4.94 -25.07 6.02
C MET A 79 5.91 -24.84 4.85
N VAL A 80 6.76 -23.80 4.91
CA VAL A 80 7.77 -23.50 3.88
C VAL A 80 8.79 -24.64 3.76
N CYS A 81 9.28 -25.21 4.88
CA CYS A 81 10.18 -26.37 4.86
C CYS A 81 9.52 -27.59 4.19
N ALA A 82 8.28 -27.90 4.56
CA ALA A 82 7.51 -29.01 4.00
C ALA A 82 7.26 -28.83 2.51
N PHE A 83 6.90 -27.62 2.09
CA PHE A 83 6.73 -27.25 0.67
C PHE A 83 8.00 -27.48 -0.13
N LEU A 84 9.15 -27.00 0.35
CA LEU A 84 10.43 -27.19 -0.34
C LEU A 84 10.77 -28.67 -0.50
N CYS A 85 10.55 -29.48 0.53
CA CYS A 85 10.77 -30.94 0.43
C CYS A 85 9.88 -31.59 -0.63
N LYS A 86 8.61 -31.16 -0.76
CA LYS A 86 7.65 -31.75 -1.71
C LYS A 86 7.87 -31.28 -3.14
N TYR A 87 8.10 -29.99 -3.36
CA TYR A 87 8.05 -29.39 -4.70
C TYR A 87 9.39 -28.93 -5.24
N ALA A 88 10.39 -28.63 -4.41
CA ALA A 88 11.66 -28.04 -4.83
C ALA A 88 12.79 -29.07 -4.94
N LYS A 89 12.72 -30.20 -4.23
CA LYS A 89 13.75 -31.24 -4.23
C LYS A 89 13.97 -31.79 -5.66
N GLY A 90 15.21 -31.71 -6.12
CA GLY A 90 15.59 -32.10 -7.49
C GLY A 90 15.34 -31.06 -8.57
N LYS A 91 14.75 -29.91 -8.24
CA LYS A 91 14.51 -28.79 -9.19
C LYS A 91 15.44 -27.60 -8.93
N VAL A 92 15.80 -27.36 -7.68
CA VAL A 92 16.67 -26.26 -7.26
C VAL A 92 17.81 -26.76 -6.38
N ALA A 93 18.88 -25.97 -6.31
CA ALA A 93 20.01 -26.23 -5.41
C ALA A 93 19.80 -25.56 -4.07
N LEU A 94 20.11 -26.27 -2.97
CA LEU A 94 20.17 -25.65 -1.66
C LEU A 94 21.56 -25.02 -1.40
N PRO A 95 21.64 -23.94 -0.64
CA PRO A 95 22.89 -23.45 -0.06
C PRO A 95 23.60 -24.56 0.74
N SER A 96 24.93 -24.58 0.69
CA SER A 96 25.75 -25.64 1.31
C SER A 96 25.57 -25.83 2.82
N SER A 97 24.99 -24.85 3.50
CA SER A 97 24.73 -24.89 4.95
C SER A 97 23.50 -25.71 5.34
N VAL A 98 22.66 -26.12 4.39
CA VAL A 98 21.39 -26.84 4.64
C VAL A 98 21.29 -28.04 3.69
N THR A 99 20.80 -29.17 4.20
CA THR A 99 20.51 -30.36 3.40
C THR A 99 19.02 -30.65 3.32
N TRP A 100 18.58 -31.44 2.33
CA TRP A 100 17.18 -31.86 2.20
C TRP A 100 16.69 -32.68 3.41
N GLU A 101 17.57 -33.50 3.99
CA GLU A 101 17.27 -34.27 5.19
C GLU A 101 17.04 -33.37 6.40
N LYS A 102 17.81 -32.28 6.49
CA LYS A 102 17.63 -31.30 7.57
C LYS A 102 16.32 -30.48 7.40
N LEU A 103 15.97 -30.12 6.17
CA LEU A 103 14.68 -29.49 5.90
C LEU A 103 13.50 -30.41 6.24
N ASP A 104 13.58 -31.69 5.90
CA ASP A 104 12.58 -32.70 6.24
C ASP A 104 12.46 -32.89 7.76
N GLU A 105 13.59 -32.96 8.48
CA GLU A 105 13.60 -32.98 9.94
C GLU A 105 12.90 -31.75 10.53
N MET A 106 13.27 -30.56 10.05
CA MET A 106 12.66 -29.30 10.49
C MET A 106 11.15 -29.32 10.26
N ALA A 107 10.69 -29.65 9.04
CA ALA A 107 9.28 -29.72 8.71
C ALA A 107 8.49 -30.64 9.64
N ARG A 108 9.01 -31.87 9.86
CA ARG A 108 8.32 -32.88 10.69
C ARG A 108 8.26 -32.48 12.16
N THR A 109 9.39 -32.06 12.74
CA THR A 109 9.47 -31.80 14.19
C THR A 109 8.72 -30.52 14.58
N THR A 110 8.66 -29.53 13.72
CA THR A 110 7.94 -28.27 13.97
C THR A 110 6.44 -28.40 13.72
N LEU A 111 6.01 -29.22 12.74
CA LEU A 111 4.61 -29.62 12.62
C LEU A 111 4.13 -30.38 13.87
N THR A 112 4.98 -31.31 14.37
CA THR A 112 4.69 -32.04 15.60
C THR A 112 4.55 -31.12 16.81
N TYR A 113 5.37 -30.07 16.91
CA TYR A 113 5.25 -29.05 17.94
C TYR A 113 3.93 -28.28 17.81
N SER A 114 3.57 -27.87 16.58
CA SER A 114 2.35 -27.11 16.34
C SER A 114 1.10 -27.85 16.82
N TYR A 115 0.91 -29.11 16.43
CA TYR A 115 -0.28 -29.83 16.91
C TYR A 115 -0.18 -30.22 18.39
N SER A 116 1.02 -30.49 18.89
CA SER A 116 1.20 -30.88 20.31
C SER A 116 0.82 -29.74 21.27
N THR A 117 1.00 -28.51 20.87
CA THR A 117 0.77 -27.32 21.69
C THR A 117 -0.62 -26.70 21.50
N HIS A 118 -1.49 -27.31 20.67
CA HIS A 118 -2.84 -26.87 20.48
C HIS A 118 -3.78 -27.28 21.62
N LYS A 119 -4.75 -26.44 21.97
CA LYS A 119 -5.72 -26.64 23.06
C LYS A 119 -6.53 -27.95 22.95
N ALA A 120 -6.83 -28.40 21.73
CA ALA A 120 -7.56 -29.65 21.51
C ALA A 120 -6.76 -30.90 21.90
N LEU A 121 -5.42 -30.84 21.85
CA LEU A 121 -4.54 -32.01 22.03
C LEU A 121 -3.72 -31.97 23.32
N ARG A 122 -3.12 -30.82 23.62
CA ARG A 122 -2.35 -30.58 24.87
C ARG A 122 -1.26 -31.61 25.14
N PHE A 123 -0.53 -32.07 24.11
CA PHE A 123 0.53 -33.06 24.26
C PHE A 123 1.85 -32.48 24.76
N TYR A 124 2.04 -31.16 24.58
CA TYR A 124 3.17 -30.40 25.07
C TYR A 124 2.75 -28.94 25.31
N PRO A 125 3.13 -28.32 26.42
CA PRO A 125 2.73 -26.93 26.69
C PRO A 125 3.60 -25.92 25.98
N CYS A 126 3.04 -24.79 25.63
CA CYS A 126 3.76 -23.54 25.35
C CYS A 126 4.34 -22.95 26.66
N LYS A 127 5.11 -21.86 26.55
CA LYS A 127 5.66 -21.11 27.67
C LYS A 127 4.56 -20.75 28.68
N GLY A 128 4.89 -20.90 29.96
CA GLY A 128 3.92 -20.62 31.04
C GLY A 128 2.82 -21.67 31.18
N ASN A 129 3.02 -22.90 30.72
CA ASN A 129 2.05 -23.98 30.73
C ASN A 129 0.73 -23.59 30.01
N SER A 130 0.84 -22.82 28.93
CA SER A 130 -0.28 -22.37 28.10
C SER A 130 -0.41 -23.20 26.82
N TYR A 131 -1.49 -22.99 26.08
CA TYR A 131 -1.77 -23.64 24.80
C TYR A 131 -2.37 -22.62 23.83
N TRP A 132 -2.18 -22.83 22.54
CA TRP A 132 -2.78 -21.99 21.51
C TRP A 132 -4.01 -22.65 20.88
N GLY A 133 -4.78 -21.88 20.12
CA GLY A 133 -5.90 -22.36 19.32
C GLY A 133 -7.26 -22.03 19.92
N SER A 134 -8.30 -22.36 19.19
CA SER A 134 -9.69 -22.11 19.54
C SER A 134 -10.46 -23.42 19.60
N VAL A 135 -11.22 -23.62 20.65
CA VAL A 135 -12.03 -24.83 20.87
C VAL A 135 -13.49 -24.49 21.18
N SER A 136 -13.74 -23.24 21.56
CA SER A 136 -15.09 -22.70 21.79
C SER A 136 -15.03 -21.17 21.92
N THR A 137 -16.19 -20.51 21.91
CA THR A 137 -16.27 -19.05 22.15
C THR A 137 -15.79 -18.63 23.53
N ALA A 138 -15.75 -19.53 24.51
CA ALA A 138 -15.23 -19.27 25.86
C ALA A 138 -13.72 -19.53 25.99
N ASP A 139 -13.13 -20.35 25.11
CA ASP A 139 -11.71 -20.68 25.11
C ASP A 139 -11.16 -20.63 23.67
N HIS A 140 -10.79 -19.44 23.25
CA HIS A 140 -10.28 -19.17 21.91
C HIS A 140 -8.99 -18.33 21.96
N THR A 141 -8.27 -18.34 20.86
CA THR A 141 -7.11 -17.49 20.60
C THR A 141 -7.37 -16.70 19.33
N TRP A 142 -7.33 -15.39 19.42
CA TRP A 142 -7.50 -14.51 18.27
C TRP A 142 -6.45 -14.83 17.19
N GLU A 143 -6.85 -14.84 15.92
CA GLU A 143 -6.03 -15.23 14.74
C GLU A 143 -5.60 -16.71 14.68
N SER A 144 -6.04 -17.60 15.57
CA SER A 144 -5.59 -19.01 15.53
C SER A 144 -5.97 -19.73 14.24
N SER A 145 -7.04 -19.32 13.55
CA SER A 145 -7.45 -19.82 12.25
C SER A 145 -6.36 -19.68 11.19
N LEU A 146 -5.64 -18.53 11.15
CA LEU A 146 -4.49 -18.33 10.26
C LEU A 146 -3.39 -19.35 10.50
N TRP A 147 -3.05 -19.57 11.78
CA TRP A 147 -1.98 -20.50 12.14
C TRP A 147 -2.38 -21.95 11.87
N ALA A 148 -3.64 -22.28 12.11
CA ALA A 148 -4.20 -23.59 11.82
C ALA A 148 -4.22 -23.88 10.31
N MET A 149 -4.50 -22.89 9.47
CA MET A 149 -4.36 -23.00 8.02
C MET A 149 -2.92 -23.32 7.60
N SER A 150 -1.91 -22.61 8.14
CA SER A 150 -0.49 -22.92 7.89
C SER A 150 -0.12 -24.33 8.34
N VAL A 151 -0.66 -24.82 9.47
CA VAL A 151 -0.51 -26.20 9.94
C VAL A 151 -1.15 -27.19 8.97
N ALA A 152 -2.33 -26.88 8.43
CA ALA A 152 -3.01 -27.72 7.44
C ALA A 152 -2.19 -27.85 6.15
N TYR A 153 -1.65 -26.76 5.63
CA TYR A 153 -0.74 -26.79 4.46
C TYR A 153 0.54 -27.58 4.75
N SER A 154 1.17 -27.39 5.94
CA SER A 154 2.34 -28.17 6.34
C SER A 154 2.03 -29.68 6.38
N ALA A 155 0.86 -30.05 6.91
CA ALA A 155 0.38 -31.43 6.94
C ALA A 155 0.08 -31.97 5.52
N PHE A 156 -0.53 -31.16 4.65
CA PHE A 156 -0.78 -31.54 3.25
C PHE A 156 0.51 -31.85 2.48
N PHE A 157 1.53 -31.02 2.64
CA PHE A 157 2.81 -31.27 1.99
C PHE A 157 3.49 -32.54 2.49
N GLN A 158 3.27 -32.95 3.73
CA GLN A 158 3.84 -34.12 4.38
C GLN A 158 2.88 -35.32 4.41
N TRP A 159 1.69 -35.23 3.78
CA TRP A 159 0.57 -36.15 3.97
C TRP A 159 0.95 -37.63 3.84
N ASP A 160 1.75 -37.99 2.84
CA ASP A 160 2.14 -39.37 2.57
C ASP A 160 3.10 -39.94 3.64
N SER A 161 3.82 -39.09 4.37
CA SER A 161 4.74 -39.46 5.44
C SER A 161 4.08 -39.49 6.84
N LEU A 162 2.90 -38.86 7.00
CA LEU A 162 2.16 -38.85 8.26
C LEU A 162 1.50 -40.21 8.50
N SER A 163 1.66 -40.74 9.71
CA SER A 163 0.89 -41.90 10.18
C SER A 163 -0.60 -41.58 10.28
N GLN A 164 -1.44 -42.60 10.24
CA GLN A 164 -2.88 -42.43 10.44
C GLN A 164 -3.20 -41.68 11.75
N GLN A 165 -2.45 -41.95 12.81
CA GLN A 165 -2.62 -41.29 14.09
C GLN A 165 -2.26 -39.83 14.06
N GLN A 166 -1.20 -39.43 13.33
CA GLN A 166 -0.84 -38.01 13.15
C GLN A 166 -1.87 -37.29 12.29
N ARG A 167 -2.37 -37.92 11.24
CA ARG A 167 -3.50 -37.35 10.46
C ARG A 167 -4.73 -37.14 11.34
N GLN A 168 -5.01 -38.04 12.30
CA GLN A 168 -6.08 -37.85 13.26
C GLN A 168 -5.82 -36.66 14.19
N TYR A 169 -4.58 -36.45 14.65
CA TYR A 169 -4.24 -35.26 15.46
C TYR A 169 -4.43 -33.96 14.68
N ILE A 170 -4.06 -33.95 13.40
CA ILE A 170 -4.31 -32.79 12.51
C ILE A 170 -5.82 -32.56 12.34
N HIS A 171 -6.59 -33.63 12.14
CA HIS A 171 -8.05 -33.55 12.07
C HIS A 171 -8.64 -32.95 13.35
N ASP A 172 -8.26 -33.46 14.52
CA ASP A 172 -8.81 -33.02 15.81
C ASP A 172 -8.52 -31.54 16.08
N LEU A 173 -7.32 -31.05 15.69
CA LEU A 173 -6.93 -29.65 15.74
C LEU A 173 -7.86 -28.81 14.84
N LEU A 174 -7.95 -29.14 13.54
CA LEU A 174 -8.68 -28.39 12.56
C LEU A 174 -10.20 -28.40 12.80
N ALA A 175 -10.75 -29.55 13.21
CA ALA A 175 -12.14 -29.69 13.59
C ALA A 175 -12.51 -28.84 14.83
N ALA A 176 -11.58 -28.68 15.77
CA ALA A 176 -11.78 -27.80 16.92
C ALA A 176 -11.85 -26.33 16.51
N GLU A 177 -10.94 -25.87 15.66
CA GLU A 177 -10.97 -24.51 15.10
C GLU A 177 -12.27 -24.28 14.31
N CYS A 178 -12.64 -25.20 13.41
CA CYS A 178 -13.90 -25.11 12.66
C CYS A 178 -15.13 -25.14 13.59
N THR A 179 -15.09 -25.86 14.69
CA THR A 179 -16.19 -25.88 15.69
C THR A 179 -16.35 -24.51 16.35
N TYR A 180 -15.26 -23.82 16.64
CA TYR A 180 -15.29 -22.46 17.13
C TYR A 180 -15.94 -21.53 16.09
N GLU A 181 -15.57 -21.65 14.80
CA GLU A 181 -16.16 -20.83 13.72
C GLU A 181 -17.67 -21.08 13.50
N LEU A 182 -18.13 -22.27 13.78
CA LEU A 182 -19.59 -22.56 13.76
C LEU A 182 -20.34 -21.88 14.91
N GLN A 183 -19.70 -21.60 16.02
CA GLN A 183 -20.32 -21.06 17.25
C GLN A 183 -20.30 -19.52 17.29
N ARG A 184 -19.42 -18.86 16.56
CA ARG A 184 -19.33 -17.40 16.58
C ARG A 184 -20.23 -16.77 15.51
N GLU A 185 -20.67 -15.55 15.76
CA GLU A 185 -21.34 -14.74 14.75
C GLU A 185 -20.35 -14.27 13.71
N VAL A 186 -20.81 -14.10 12.46
CA VAL A 186 -20.01 -13.52 11.39
C VAL A 186 -19.86 -12.02 11.67
N PRO A 187 -18.63 -11.51 11.88
CA PRO A 187 -18.45 -10.12 12.24
C PRO A 187 -18.69 -9.20 11.04
N THR A 188 -19.23 -8.01 11.32
CA THR A 188 -19.46 -6.95 10.32
C THR A 188 -19.12 -5.59 10.86
N GLY A 189 -18.75 -4.68 9.97
CA GLY A 189 -18.39 -3.31 10.27
C GLY A 189 -17.28 -2.83 9.35
N TYR A 190 -17.29 -1.57 8.99
CA TYR A 190 -16.33 -1.00 8.04
C TYR A 190 -15.72 0.33 8.53
N GLU A 191 -16.35 0.99 9.49
CA GLU A 191 -15.90 2.27 10.01
C GLU A 191 -14.86 2.06 11.11
N GLY A 192 -13.69 2.64 10.92
CA GLY A 192 -12.59 2.62 11.86
C GLY A 192 -11.84 1.29 11.97
N ASP A 193 -12.55 0.18 11.99
CA ASP A 193 -12.02 -1.17 12.16
C ASP A 193 -12.90 -2.17 11.40
N THR A 194 -12.61 -2.35 10.12
CA THR A 194 -13.34 -3.31 9.26
C THR A 194 -13.26 -4.73 9.83
N LYS A 195 -14.26 -5.55 9.49
CA LYS A 195 -14.26 -6.98 9.81
C LYS A 195 -14.00 -7.85 8.56
N ALA A 196 -13.56 -7.22 7.48
CA ALA A 196 -13.28 -7.90 6.22
C ALA A 196 -12.17 -8.94 6.37
N GLU A 197 -11.05 -8.56 7.00
CA GLU A 197 -9.90 -9.44 7.17
C GLU A 197 -10.19 -10.56 8.17
N GLU A 198 -10.92 -10.30 9.25
CA GLU A 198 -11.33 -11.37 10.19
C GLU A 198 -12.12 -12.46 9.45
N ASN A 199 -13.09 -12.08 8.61
CA ASN A 199 -13.84 -13.04 7.79
C ASN A 199 -12.93 -13.79 6.80
N GLY A 200 -11.93 -13.12 6.21
CA GLY A 200 -10.94 -13.73 5.34
C GLY A 200 -10.13 -14.82 6.04
N TRP A 201 -9.63 -14.54 7.25
CA TRP A 201 -8.86 -15.51 8.06
C TRP A 201 -9.65 -16.79 8.34
N GLU A 202 -10.92 -16.65 8.67
CA GLU A 202 -11.79 -17.80 9.01
C GLU A 202 -12.08 -18.66 7.77
N CYS A 203 -12.10 -18.07 6.58
CA CYS A 203 -12.21 -18.84 5.34
C CYS A 203 -11.06 -19.83 5.17
N GLY A 204 -9.85 -19.46 5.56
CA GLY A 204 -8.64 -20.28 5.37
C GLY A 204 -8.72 -21.63 6.09
N VAL A 205 -9.02 -21.64 7.39
CA VAL A 205 -9.09 -22.88 8.17
C VAL A 205 -10.26 -23.77 7.75
N LEU A 206 -11.44 -23.18 7.46
CA LEU A 206 -12.60 -23.93 6.97
C LEU A 206 -12.33 -24.60 5.62
N ALA A 207 -11.74 -23.84 4.67
CA ALA A 207 -11.38 -24.34 3.35
C ALA A 207 -10.33 -25.46 3.41
N ALA A 208 -9.27 -25.27 4.22
CA ALA A 208 -8.23 -26.28 4.38
C ALA A 208 -8.74 -27.56 5.05
N THR A 209 -9.62 -27.43 6.05
CA THR A 209 -10.25 -28.58 6.73
C THR A 209 -11.12 -29.37 5.76
N LEU A 210 -11.97 -28.70 4.99
CA LEU A 210 -12.80 -29.32 3.95
C LEU A 210 -11.95 -29.99 2.87
N GLY A 211 -10.80 -29.36 2.52
CA GLY A 211 -9.86 -29.92 1.55
C GLY A 211 -9.21 -31.21 2.02
N LEU A 212 -8.81 -31.30 3.30
CA LEU A 212 -8.17 -32.48 3.87
C LEU A 212 -9.17 -33.58 4.24
N PHE A 213 -10.37 -33.21 4.72
CA PHE A 213 -11.37 -34.11 5.29
C PHE A 213 -12.78 -33.86 4.69
N PRO A 214 -12.96 -34.01 3.36
CA PRO A 214 -14.21 -33.65 2.70
C PRO A 214 -15.41 -34.51 3.14
N ASP A 215 -15.17 -35.72 3.62
CA ASP A 215 -16.20 -36.68 4.06
C ASP A 215 -16.53 -36.61 5.55
N ASP A 216 -15.99 -35.60 6.28
CA ASP A 216 -16.30 -35.42 7.70
C ASP A 216 -17.81 -35.23 7.91
N PRO A 217 -18.38 -35.79 8.97
CA PRO A 217 -19.84 -35.62 9.28
C PRO A 217 -20.27 -34.13 9.39
N GLN A 218 -19.35 -33.22 9.74
CA GLN A 218 -19.62 -31.79 9.87
C GLN A 218 -19.27 -30.99 8.60
N ALA A 219 -18.70 -31.61 7.56
CA ALA A 219 -18.23 -30.92 6.35
C ALA A 219 -19.29 -30.02 5.72
N LYS A 220 -20.54 -30.44 5.67
CA LYS A 220 -21.66 -29.62 5.18
C LYS A 220 -21.89 -28.34 6.00
N GLN A 221 -21.67 -28.38 7.31
CA GLN A 221 -21.84 -27.24 8.19
C GLN A 221 -20.63 -26.29 7.99
N TRP A 222 -19.42 -26.81 7.92
CA TRP A 222 -18.20 -26.04 7.62
C TRP A 222 -18.30 -25.35 6.27
N PHE A 223 -18.82 -26.03 5.24
CA PHE A 223 -19.00 -25.44 3.92
C PHE A 223 -20.04 -24.30 3.93
N GLY A 224 -21.14 -24.47 4.63
CA GLY A 224 -22.12 -23.39 4.81
C GLY A 224 -21.49 -22.16 5.48
N ARG A 225 -20.70 -22.39 6.53
CA ARG A 225 -20.01 -21.32 7.27
C ARG A 225 -18.90 -20.66 6.41
N LEU A 226 -18.13 -21.44 5.64
CA LEU A 226 -17.15 -20.93 4.70
C LEU A 226 -17.78 -19.93 3.71
N ARG A 227 -18.91 -20.29 3.10
CA ARG A 227 -19.63 -19.40 2.17
C ARG A 227 -20.11 -18.12 2.84
N GLU A 228 -20.55 -18.22 4.08
CA GLU A 228 -21.03 -17.08 4.86
C GLU A 228 -19.88 -16.10 5.17
N PHE A 229 -18.74 -16.58 5.68
CA PHE A 229 -17.55 -15.73 5.90
C PHE A 229 -17.03 -15.15 4.60
N ALA A 230 -16.96 -15.93 3.52
CA ALA A 230 -16.45 -15.49 2.22
C ALA A 230 -17.25 -14.31 1.63
N ILE A 231 -18.59 -14.37 1.67
CA ILE A 231 -19.44 -13.26 1.22
C ILE A 231 -19.24 -12.04 2.10
N ASN A 232 -19.05 -12.21 3.41
CA ASN A 232 -18.90 -11.10 4.33
C ASN A 232 -17.45 -10.57 4.42
N SER A 233 -16.46 -11.22 3.79
CA SER A 233 -15.11 -10.67 3.66
C SER A 233 -15.09 -9.36 2.87
N PHE A 234 -15.75 -9.30 1.73
CA PHE A 234 -15.91 -8.09 0.93
C PHE A 234 -17.37 -7.70 0.72
N SER A 235 -18.18 -7.81 1.77
CA SER A 235 -19.59 -7.42 1.70
C SER A 235 -19.77 -5.92 1.50
N HIS A 236 -20.44 -5.57 0.40
CA HIS A 236 -20.77 -4.18 0.05
C HIS A 236 -22.21 -3.86 0.48
N PRO A 237 -22.58 -2.59 0.81
CA PRO A 237 -23.94 -2.23 1.21
C PRO A 237 -25.04 -2.65 0.24
N SER A 238 -24.75 -2.79 -1.06
CA SER A 238 -25.70 -3.27 -2.08
C SER A 238 -26.00 -4.76 -1.98
N ASP A 239 -25.13 -5.56 -1.35
CA ASP A 239 -25.28 -7.02 -1.28
C ASP A 239 -26.50 -7.46 -0.47
N LYS A 240 -26.99 -6.60 0.42
CA LYS A 240 -28.28 -6.79 1.10
C LYS A 240 -29.45 -7.11 0.15
N ARG A 241 -29.37 -6.66 -1.10
CA ARG A 241 -30.41 -6.86 -2.13
C ARG A 241 -29.93 -7.71 -3.31
N ASN A 242 -28.73 -8.24 -3.25
CA ASN A 242 -28.14 -9.01 -4.33
C ASN A 242 -28.77 -10.43 -4.38
N ARG A 243 -29.57 -10.70 -5.41
CA ARG A 243 -30.26 -11.98 -5.62
C ARG A 243 -29.48 -12.94 -6.51
N GLN A 244 -28.21 -12.67 -6.79
CA GLN A 244 -27.36 -13.60 -7.50
C GLN A 244 -27.23 -14.91 -6.69
N ILE A 245 -27.52 -16.03 -7.32
CA ILE A 245 -27.23 -17.36 -6.76
C ILE A 245 -25.75 -17.60 -6.85
N ILE A 246 -25.13 -17.99 -5.74
CA ILE A 246 -23.67 -18.14 -5.64
C ILE A 246 -23.22 -19.44 -6.31
N ASP A 247 -23.79 -20.56 -5.92
CA ASP A 247 -23.35 -21.90 -6.33
C ASP A 247 -24.58 -22.72 -6.76
N LEU A 248 -25.09 -22.47 -7.97
CA LEU A 248 -26.29 -23.12 -8.51
C LEU A 248 -26.19 -24.65 -8.55
N HIS A 249 -24.96 -25.18 -8.66
CA HIS A 249 -24.70 -26.63 -8.63
C HIS A 249 -24.89 -27.24 -7.24
N TYR A 250 -24.91 -26.41 -6.18
CA TYR A 250 -25.03 -26.87 -4.81
C TYR A 250 -26.43 -26.55 -4.21
N ASP A 251 -26.88 -25.30 -4.28
CA ASP A 251 -28.18 -24.86 -3.81
C ASP A 251 -28.61 -23.53 -4.49
N SER A 252 -29.73 -22.98 -4.06
CA SER A 252 -30.26 -21.70 -4.55
C SER A 252 -29.94 -20.52 -3.64
N THR A 253 -28.97 -20.63 -2.74
CA THR A 253 -28.57 -19.57 -1.81
C THR A 253 -28.03 -18.38 -2.56
N THR A 254 -28.57 -17.20 -2.28
CA THR A 254 -28.14 -15.93 -2.89
C THR A 254 -27.13 -15.19 -2.02
N VAL A 255 -26.44 -14.21 -2.60
CA VAL A 255 -25.56 -13.31 -1.83
C VAL A 255 -26.33 -12.67 -0.67
N ALA A 256 -27.56 -12.18 -0.92
CA ALA A 256 -28.39 -11.55 0.12
C ALA A 256 -28.77 -12.50 1.27
N ASP A 257 -28.85 -13.80 1.04
CA ASP A 257 -29.15 -14.78 2.08
C ASP A 257 -27.97 -14.95 3.06
N LEU A 258 -26.74 -14.80 2.57
CA LEU A 258 -25.51 -14.91 3.37
C LEU A 258 -25.02 -13.57 3.93
N TYR A 259 -25.49 -12.45 3.38
CA TYR A 259 -25.09 -11.12 3.83
C TYR A 259 -25.51 -10.86 5.29
N ARG A 260 -24.57 -10.39 6.12
CA ARG A 260 -24.82 -10.06 7.55
C ARG A 260 -24.71 -8.57 7.84
N GLY A 261 -23.93 -7.84 7.06
CA GLY A 261 -23.71 -6.41 7.17
C GLY A 261 -22.56 -5.96 6.26
N PRO A 262 -22.37 -4.67 6.03
CA PRO A 262 -21.29 -4.21 5.18
C PRO A 262 -19.94 -4.24 5.91
N ASN A 263 -18.90 -4.68 5.18
CA ASN A 263 -17.50 -4.60 5.57
C ASN A 263 -16.70 -3.67 4.64
N LEU A 264 -17.35 -3.15 3.60
CA LEU A 264 -16.82 -2.13 2.71
C LEU A 264 -17.68 -0.87 2.75
N TYR A 265 -17.08 0.27 2.49
CA TYR A 265 -17.78 1.52 2.18
C TYR A 265 -18.43 1.44 0.79
N ALA A 266 -19.26 2.45 0.47
CA ALA A 266 -19.96 2.52 -0.82
C ALA A 266 -19.03 2.71 -2.04
N ASP A 267 -17.80 3.13 -1.84
CA ASP A 267 -16.73 3.24 -2.84
C ASP A 267 -15.75 2.04 -2.80
N TYR A 268 -16.15 0.92 -2.21
CA TYR A 268 -15.37 -0.31 -2.04
C TYR A 268 -14.11 -0.17 -1.18
N THR A 269 -13.87 0.96 -0.56
CA THR A 269 -12.77 1.12 0.40
C THR A 269 -13.13 0.54 1.77
N LEU A 270 -12.12 0.40 2.63
CA LEU A 270 -12.30 0.03 4.02
C LEU A 270 -11.38 0.83 4.95
N GLN A 271 -11.75 0.93 6.21
CA GLN A 271 -10.87 1.45 7.26
C GLN A 271 -10.45 0.32 8.19
N ASN A 272 -9.21 0.41 8.66
CA ASN A 272 -8.72 -0.34 9.81
C ASN A 272 -7.76 0.56 10.60
N HIS A 273 -7.60 0.35 11.89
CA HIS A 273 -6.84 1.23 12.79
C HIS A 273 -7.27 2.71 12.69
N ASN A 274 -8.53 2.95 12.31
CA ASN A 274 -9.19 4.26 12.16
C ASN A 274 -8.69 5.11 10.99
N TYR A 275 -8.22 4.50 9.91
CA TYR A 275 -7.91 5.18 8.66
C TYR A 275 -8.05 4.25 7.45
N PHE A 276 -8.08 4.81 6.25
CA PHE A 276 -8.06 4.03 5.01
C PHE A 276 -6.79 3.19 4.94
N HIS A 277 -6.96 1.88 4.97
CA HIS A 277 -5.85 0.96 5.19
C HIS A 277 -5.64 0.01 4.01
N THR A 278 -4.81 0.43 3.07
CA THR A 278 -4.51 -0.33 1.84
C THR A 278 -4.01 -1.76 2.13
N SER A 279 -3.18 -1.94 3.17
CA SER A 279 -2.65 -3.27 3.50
C SER A 279 -3.73 -4.23 3.95
N TYR A 280 -4.68 -3.79 4.78
CA TYR A 280 -5.79 -4.65 5.19
C TYR A 280 -6.69 -5.01 4.01
N GLN A 281 -6.97 -4.06 3.13
CA GLN A 281 -7.77 -4.34 1.93
C GLN A 281 -7.07 -5.35 1.01
N ASN A 282 -5.76 -5.25 0.89
CA ASN A 282 -4.95 -6.18 0.11
C ASN A 282 -4.89 -7.58 0.73
N VAL A 283 -4.73 -7.67 2.05
CA VAL A 283 -4.60 -8.95 2.78
C VAL A 283 -5.86 -9.82 2.64
N VAL A 284 -7.05 -9.23 2.60
CA VAL A 284 -8.29 -10.00 2.38
C VAL A 284 -8.27 -10.73 1.04
N VAL A 285 -7.77 -10.09 -0.03
CA VAL A 285 -7.63 -10.74 -1.36
C VAL A 285 -6.70 -11.94 -1.28
N GLN A 286 -5.58 -11.80 -0.56
CA GLN A 286 -4.64 -12.89 -0.32
C GLN A 286 -5.32 -14.06 0.37
N GLU A 287 -6.00 -13.83 1.47
CA GLU A 287 -6.59 -14.87 2.32
C GLU A 287 -7.70 -15.64 1.61
N LEU A 288 -8.54 -14.95 0.85
CA LEU A 288 -9.55 -15.58 0.00
C LEU A 288 -8.92 -16.45 -1.10
N GLY A 289 -7.80 -15.99 -1.67
CA GLY A 289 -7.02 -16.77 -2.63
C GLY A 289 -6.41 -18.02 -2.03
N GLU A 290 -5.82 -17.92 -0.84
CA GLU A 290 -5.23 -19.05 -0.11
C GLU A 290 -6.29 -20.06 0.31
N ALA A 291 -7.48 -19.60 0.74
CA ALA A 291 -8.62 -20.46 1.02
C ALA A 291 -9.10 -21.20 -0.24
N THR A 292 -9.18 -20.48 -1.39
CA THR A 292 -9.56 -21.09 -2.67
C THR A 292 -8.57 -22.17 -3.09
N LEU A 293 -7.28 -21.88 -2.95
CA LEU A 293 -6.21 -22.84 -3.24
C LEU A 293 -6.30 -24.08 -2.35
N ALA A 294 -6.46 -23.92 -1.04
CA ALA A 294 -6.55 -25.05 -0.09
C ALA A 294 -7.75 -25.94 -0.42
N LEU A 295 -8.94 -25.33 -0.61
CA LEU A 295 -10.16 -26.05 -0.91
C LEU A 295 -10.04 -26.91 -2.15
N SER A 296 -9.50 -26.39 -3.25
CA SER A 296 -9.36 -27.11 -4.51
C SER A 296 -8.15 -28.07 -4.53
N LEU A 297 -6.95 -27.57 -4.20
CA LEU A 297 -5.71 -28.34 -4.30
C LEU A 297 -5.72 -29.58 -3.40
N PHE A 298 -6.20 -29.46 -2.17
CA PHE A 298 -6.18 -30.60 -1.25
C PHE A 298 -7.15 -31.68 -1.68
N GLN A 299 -8.37 -31.32 -2.07
CA GLN A 299 -9.36 -32.27 -2.57
C GLN A 299 -8.87 -32.99 -3.83
N THR A 300 -8.41 -32.25 -4.84
CA THR A 300 -7.95 -32.83 -6.10
C THR A 300 -6.73 -33.73 -5.92
N SER A 301 -5.78 -33.33 -5.07
CA SER A 301 -4.55 -34.08 -4.81
C SER A 301 -4.74 -35.33 -3.96
N LEU A 302 -5.63 -35.29 -2.95
CA LEU A 302 -5.79 -36.39 -2.00
C LEU A 302 -6.97 -37.30 -2.29
N HIS A 303 -8.02 -36.75 -2.91
CA HIS A 303 -9.29 -37.47 -3.14
C HIS A 303 -9.65 -37.62 -4.62
N GLY A 304 -8.88 -36.94 -5.53
CA GLY A 304 -9.06 -37.08 -6.99
C GLY A 304 -10.28 -36.32 -7.56
N SER A 305 -11.06 -35.63 -6.75
CA SER A 305 -12.22 -34.86 -7.18
C SER A 305 -12.52 -33.73 -6.18
N GLU A 306 -13.18 -32.68 -6.67
CA GLU A 306 -13.68 -31.59 -5.83
C GLU A 306 -15.14 -31.89 -5.43
N GLN A 307 -15.39 -32.16 -4.16
CA GLN A 307 -16.72 -32.34 -3.58
C GLN A 307 -17.29 -30.98 -3.16
N TRP A 308 -16.44 -30.12 -2.62
CA TRP A 308 -16.80 -28.79 -2.12
C TRP A 308 -16.16 -27.75 -3.03
N LEU A 309 -16.98 -26.95 -3.71
CA LEU A 309 -16.57 -25.87 -4.60
C LEU A 309 -17.50 -24.69 -4.43
N THR A 310 -16.96 -23.49 -4.28
CA THR A 310 -17.77 -22.26 -4.14
C THR A 310 -17.13 -21.07 -4.83
N HIS A 311 -17.96 -20.23 -5.44
CA HIS A 311 -17.59 -18.93 -6.01
C HIS A 311 -17.62 -17.80 -4.97
N SER A 312 -18.14 -18.05 -3.76
CA SER A 312 -18.25 -17.04 -2.71
C SER A 312 -16.89 -16.44 -2.32
N LEU A 313 -15.81 -17.24 -2.39
CA LEU A 313 -14.45 -16.80 -2.08
C LEU A 313 -13.91 -15.71 -3.02
N MET A 314 -14.47 -15.55 -4.23
CA MET A 314 -14.09 -14.48 -5.16
C MET A 314 -15.14 -13.35 -5.21
N HIS A 315 -16.09 -13.31 -4.27
CA HIS A 315 -17.09 -12.25 -4.21
C HIS A 315 -16.46 -10.88 -4.03
N ASN A 316 -16.79 -9.94 -4.90
CA ASN A 316 -16.27 -8.57 -4.96
C ASN A 316 -14.74 -8.41 -5.11
N VAL A 317 -13.95 -9.49 -5.16
CA VAL A 317 -12.48 -9.41 -5.32
C VAL A 317 -12.10 -8.63 -6.57
N SER A 318 -12.69 -8.96 -7.73
CA SER A 318 -12.39 -8.25 -8.98
C SER A 318 -12.74 -6.74 -8.90
N THR A 319 -13.81 -6.40 -8.22
CA THR A 319 -14.23 -4.99 -8.04
C THR A 319 -13.24 -4.25 -7.14
N VAL A 320 -12.88 -4.83 -6.00
CA VAL A 320 -11.89 -4.24 -5.09
C VAL A 320 -10.54 -4.03 -5.79
N MET A 321 -10.08 -5.00 -6.58
CA MET A 321 -8.85 -4.85 -7.36
C MET A 321 -8.93 -3.66 -8.31
N LYS A 322 -10.01 -3.55 -9.09
CA LYS A 322 -10.14 -2.56 -10.18
C LYS A 322 -10.54 -1.18 -9.72
N GLU A 323 -11.44 -1.09 -8.74
CA GLU A 323 -11.96 0.19 -8.26
C GLU A 323 -11.09 0.83 -7.18
N VAL A 324 -10.22 0.04 -6.51
CA VAL A 324 -9.38 0.56 -5.42
C VAL A 324 -7.91 0.26 -5.64
N LEU A 325 -7.49 -1.01 -5.62
CA LEU A 325 -6.06 -1.34 -5.50
C LEU A 325 -5.25 -0.94 -6.74
N TYR A 326 -5.80 -1.04 -7.94
CA TYR A 326 -5.07 -0.63 -9.16
C TYR A 326 -4.90 0.88 -9.26
N HIS A 327 -5.77 1.68 -8.66
CA HIS A 327 -5.59 3.13 -8.55
C HIS A 327 -4.50 3.55 -7.54
N LEU A 328 -4.00 2.59 -6.77
CA LEU A 328 -2.92 2.77 -5.79
C LEU A 328 -1.60 2.14 -6.25
N ALA A 329 -1.58 1.44 -7.40
CA ALA A 329 -0.40 0.73 -7.86
C ALA A 329 0.71 1.68 -8.33
N LEU A 330 1.95 1.39 -7.93
CA LEU A 330 3.16 2.09 -8.30
C LEU A 330 3.95 1.29 -9.35
N SER A 331 4.89 1.94 -10.02
CA SER A 331 5.63 1.37 -11.16
C SER A 331 6.52 0.17 -10.81
N ASP A 332 6.89 0.01 -9.56
CA ASP A 332 7.69 -1.11 -9.03
C ASP A 332 6.85 -2.28 -8.49
N GLY A 333 5.53 -2.21 -8.59
CA GLY A 333 4.60 -3.20 -8.05
C GLY A 333 4.21 -2.96 -6.59
N GLU A 334 4.68 -1.88 -5.97
CA GLU A 334 4.24 -1.45 -4.64
C GLU A 334 2.83 -0.82 -4.72
N LEU A 335 2.12 -0.77 -3.61
CA LEU A 335 0.88 -0.03 -3.48
C LEU A 335 1.08 1.24 -2.66
N ALA A 336 0.50 2.33 -3.11
CA ALA A 336 0.47 3.58 -2.36
C ALA A 336 -0.39 3.44 -1.10
N MET A 337 0.02 4.15 -0.05
CA MET A 337 -0.69 4.20 1.23
C MET A 337 -1.04 5.65 1.56
N PRO A 338 -2.15 6.19 1.04
CA PRO A 338 -2.50 7.59 1.17
C PRO A 338 -2.55 8.11 2.60
N ASN A 339 -2.99 7.27 3.51
CA ASN A 339 -3.11 7.59 4.94
C ASN A 339 -1.98 6.99 5.78
N GLY A 340 -0.92 6.48 5.14
CA GLY A 340 0.19 5.81 5.79
C GLY A 340 -0.10 4.36 6.16
N ASN A 341 0.81 3.79 6.94
CA ASN A 341 0.74 2.40 7.36
C ASN A 341 1.42 2.25 8.72
N ASP A 342 0.90 1.40 9.59
CA ASP A 342 1.40 1.21 10.95
C ASP A 342 1.94 -0.19 11.24
N TRP A 343 1.75 -1.18 10.34
CA TRP A 343 2.25 -2.53 10.56
C TRP A 343 2.99 -3.16 9.37
N SER A 344 2.56 -2.92 8.16
CA SER A 344 3.24 -3.42 6.96
C SER A 344 4.28 -2.42 6.48
N LEU A 345 5.49 -2.87 6.18
CA LEU A 345 6.62 -1.99 5.92
C LEU A 345 6.85 -1.73 4.45
N PHE A 346 6.67 -2.78 3.68
CA PHE A 346 6.74 -2.80 2.24
C PHE A 346 5.61 -3.70 1.80
N LEU A 347 4.80 -3.27 0.87
CA LEU A 347 3.63 -4.01 0.45
C LEU A 347 3.97 -5.19 -0.48
N TYR A 348 5.11 -5.86 -0.29
CA TYR A 348 5.35 -7.15 -0.98
C TYR A 348 4.38 -8.23 -0.54
N ASP A 349 3.64 -7.99 0.53
CA ASP A 349 2.48 -8.78 0.90
C ASP A 349 1.37 -8.74 -0.17
N GLN A 350 1.31 -7.76 -1.05
CA GLN A 350 0.39 -7.75 -2.18
C GLN A 350 0.71 -8.80 -3.26
N ILE A 351 1.89 -9.40 -3.24
CA ILE A 351 2.26 -10.41 -4.25
C ILE A 351 1.22 -11.53 -4.34
N THR A 352 0.80 -12.10 -3.21
CA THR A 352 -0.20 -13.17 -3.20
C THR A 352 -1.58 -12.69 -3.63
N SER A 353 -1.94 -11.45 -3.34
CA SER A 353 -3.19 -10.84 -3.81
C SER A 353 -3.19 -10.69 -5.33
N PHE A 354 -2.09 -10.25 -5.92
CA PHE A 354 -1.93 -10.20 -7.36
C PHE A 354 -1.98 -11.61 -7.98
N THR A 355 -1.33 -12.59 -7.34
CA THR A 355 -1.41 -13.99 -7.78
C THR A 355 -2.84 -14.52 -7.73
N THR A 356 -3.60 -14.20 -6.66
CA THR A 356 -5.02 -14.55 -6.54
C THR A 356 -5.82 -14.03 -7.73
N ALA A 357 -5.68 -12.76 -8.07
CA ALA A 357 -6.38 -12.18 -9.21
C ALA A 357 -5.90 -12.76 -10.56
N ALA A 358 -4.61 -13.00 -10.73
CA ALA A 358 -4.06 -13.61 -11.94
C ALA A 358 -4.56 -15.04 -12.15
N CYS A 359 -4.50 -15.88 -11.11
CA CYS A 359 -4.82 -17.30 -11.21
C CYS A 359 -6.32 -17.60 -11.21
N PHE A 360 -7.11 -16.91 -10.37
CA PHE A 360 -8.54 -17.22 -10.21
C PHE A 360 -9.46 -16.32 -11.02
N LEU A 361 -9.02 -15.10 -11.38
CA LEU A 361 -9.82 -14.15 -12.18
C LEU A 361 -9.27 -13.98 -13.61
N GLY A 362 -8.10 -14.53 -13.92
CA GLY A 362 -7.47 -14.39 -15.24
C GLY A 362 -7.05 -12.95 -15.54
N ASP A 363 -6.60 -12.20 -14.51
CA ASP A 363 -6.32 -10.77 -14.63
C ASP A 363 -4.87 -10.51 -15.08
N PRO A 364 -4.66 -9.96 -16.29
CA PRO A 364 -3.32 -9.70 -16.83
C PRO A 364 -2.60 -8.53 -16.14
N ASP A 365 -3.35 -7.61 -15.53
CA ASP A 365 -2.80 -6.47 -14.78
C ASP A 365 -2.20 -6.94 -13.46
N ALA A 366 -2.91 -7.82 -12.77
CA ALA A 366 -2.42 -8.47 -11.57
C ALA A 366 -1.14 -9.29 -11.86
N LEU A 367 -1.11 -10.06 -12.94
CA LEU A 367 0.08 -10.82 -13.30
C LEU A 367 1.30 -9.91 -13.55
N MET A 368 1.12 -8.77 -14.19
CA MET A 368 2.19 -7.79 -14.40
C MET A 368 2.70 -7.21 -13.07
N LEU A 369 1.80 -6.84 -12.16
CA LEU A 369 2.16 -6.29 -10.85
C LEU A 369 2.86 -7.33 -9.97
N GLU A 370 2.41 -8.59 -10.00
CA GLU A 370 3.06 -9.72 -9.34
C GLU A 370 4.52 -9.87 -9.78
N GLN A 371 4.77 -9.86 -11.10
CA GLN A 371 6.13 -9.98 -11.64
C GLN A 371 7.03 -8.83 -11.20
N LYS A 372 6.49 -7.62 -11.10
CA LYS A 372 7.23 -6.45 -10.60
C LYS A 372 7.58 -6.62 -9.12
N ALA A 373 6.62 -7.02 -8.29
CA ALA A 373 6.84 -7.27 -6.86
C ALA A 373 7.87 -8.37 -6.61
N LEU A 374 7.76 -9.51 -7.31
CA LEU A 374 8.76 -10.60 -7.25
C LEU A 374 10.17 -10.11 -7.57
N ARG A 375 10.31 -9.27 -8.57
CA ARG A 375 11.60 -8.68 -8.97
C ARG A 375 12.21 -7.84 -7.86
N GLN A 376 11.40 -7.03 -7.15
CA GLN A 376 11.86 -6.24 -6.01
C GLN A 376 12.31 -7.12 -4.83
N ILE A 377 11.57 -8.19 -4.54
CA ILE A 377 11.97 -9.19 -3.52
C ILE A 377 13.32 -9.81 -3.90
N ALA A 378 13.50 -10.23 -5.15
CA ALA A 378 14.74 -10.82 -5.63
C ALA A 378 15.95 -9.87 -5.56
N ILE A 379 15.75 -8.57 -5.84
CA ILE A 379 16.79 -7.53 -5.70
C ILE A 379 17.22 -7.44 -4.24
N ARG A 380 16.28 -7.37 -3.30
CA ARG A 380 16.56 -7.26 -1.87
C ARG A 380 17.22 -8.50 -1.30
N GLN A 381 16.77 -9.70 -1.68
CA GLN A 381 17.39 -10.95 -1.23
C GLN A 381 18.89 -11.00 -1.55
N LYS A 382 19.33 -10.46 -2.68
CA LYS A 382 20.74 -10.39 -3.07
C LYS A 382 21.60 -9.50 -2.19
N THR A 383 20.99 -8.67 -1.36
CA THR A 383 21.74 -7.79 -0.41
C THR A 383 22.08 -8.48 0.90
N THR A 384 21.54 -9.67 1.17
CA THR A 384 21.75 -10.42 2.40
C THR A 384 22.63 -11.65 2.18
N THR A 385 23.19 -12.19 3.26
CA THR A 385 24.04 -13.38 3.21
C THR A 385 23.33 -14.68 3.62
N ASP A 386 22.12 -14.58 4.14
CA ASP A 386 21.32 -15.71 4.60
C ASP A 386 20.03 -15.92 3.79
N GLY A 387 19.89 -15.17 2.69
CA GLY A 387 18.77 -15.27 1.80
C GLY A 387 17.49 -14.61 2.28
N SER A 388 17.50 -13.91 3.43
CA SER A 388 16.39 -13.05 3.86
C SER A 388 16.31 -11.80 2.96
N TRP A 389 15.14 -11.12 2.92
CA TRP A 389 14.98 -9.92 2.08
C TRP A 389 14.31 -8.75 2.78
N LEU A 390 13.74 -8.98 3.97
CA LEU A 390 13.03 -7.94 4.70
C LEU A 390 13.64 -7.68 6.08
N LEU A 391 14.51 -8.59 6.56
CA LEU A 391 15.01 -8.55 7.93
C LEU A 391 15.88 -7.32 8.18
N ARG A 392 15.49 -6.55 9.17
CA ARG A 392 16.22 -5.41 9.73
C ARG A 392 16.08 -5.45 11.26
N PRO A 393 16.83 -4.63 12.01
CA PRO A 393 16.72 -4.62 13.47
C PRO A 393 15.31 -4.37 14.02
N ASP A 394 14.45 -3.71 13.26
CA ASP A 394 13.08 -3.35 13.59
C ASP A 394 12.01 -4.24 12.93
N VAL A 395 12.42 -5.20 12.10
CA VAL A 395 11.54 -6.19 11.46
C VAL A 395 11.81 -7.55 12.06
N GLY A 396 10.88 -8.05 12.85
CA GLY A 396 11.02 -9.30 13.55
C GLY A 396 11.00 -10.54 12.66
N ALA A 397 11.43 -11.64 13.25
CA ALA A 397 11.51 -12.94 12.58
C ALA A 397 10.15 -13.42 12.06
N ARG A 398 9.07 -13.14 12.79
CA ARG A 398 7.69 -13.44 12.37
C ARG A 398 7.36 -12.87 11.00
N ARG A 399 7.66 -11.60 10.78
CA ARG A 399 7.37 -10.93 9.48
C ARG A 399 8.10 -11.62 8.34
N MET A 400 9.34 -12.05 8.56
CA MET A 400 10.11 -12.77 7.53
C MET A 400 9.48 -14.14 7.20
N GLY A 401 8.92 -14.82 8.20
CA GLY A 401 8.16 -16.07 8.00
C GLY A 401 6.92 -15.85 7.14
N VAL A 402 6.14 -14.81 7.45
CA VAL A 402 4.95 -14.42 6.68
C VAL A 402 5.30 -14.08 5.23
N GLU A 403 6.38 -13.36 4.98
CA GLU A 403 6.82 -13.04 3.61
C GLU A 403 7.27 -14.29 2.83
N ALA A 404 7.95 -15.22 3.47
CA ALA A 404 8.32 -16.51 2.84
C ALA A 404 7.06 -17.34 2.49
N HIS A 405 6.07 -17.36 3.39
CA HIS A 405 4.75 -17.95 3.14
C HIS A 405 4.13 -17.36 1.85
N ARG A 406 4.12 -16.06 1.67
CA ARG A 406 3.54 -15.37 0.52
C ARG A 406 4.23 -15.72 -0.81
N VAL A 407 5.55 -15.74 -0.84
CA VAL A 407 6.32 -16.18 -2.01
C VAL A 407 6.02 -17.66 -2.33
N MET A 408 5.88 -18.50 -1.31
CA MET A 408 5.50 -19.90 -1.47
C MET A 408 4.09 -20.04 -2.07
N MET A 409 3.10 -19.30 -1.55
CA MET A 409 1.72 -19.34 -2.05
C MET A 409 1.64 -18.85 -3.49
N THR A 410 2.40 -17.83 -3.85
CA THR A 410 2.51 -17.36 -5.24
C THR A 410 2.94 -18.48 -6.18
N TRP A 411 4.03 -19.19 -5.87
CA TRP A 411 4.45 -20.32 -6.68
C TRP A 411 3.40 -21.43 -6.71
N LEU A 412 2.82 -21.77 -5.58
CA LEU A 412 1.88 -22.90 -5.45
C LEU A 412 0.56 -22.65 -6.20
N MET A 413 0.04 -21.41 -6.20
CA MET A 413 -1.14 -21.02 -6.98
C MET A 413 -0.89 -21.21 -8.48
N HIS A 414 0.22 -20.71 -9.01
CA HIS A 414 0.58 -20.92 -10.42
C HIS A 414 0.84 -22.39 -10.77
N HIS A 415 1.32 -23.17 -9.82
CA HIS A 415 1.51 -24.60 -10.02
C HIS A 415 0.17 -25.36 -10.12
N ALA A 416 -0.78 -25.02 -9.24
CA ALA A 416 -2.11 -25.65 -9.20
C ALA A 416 -3.05 -25.10 -10.27
N PHE A 417 -2.99 -23.80 -10.55
CA PHE A 417 -3.82 -23.08 -11.52
C PHE A 417 -2.96 -22.34 -12.54
N PRO A 418 -2.39 -23.05 -13.52
CA PRO A 418 -1.41 -22.46 -14.43
C PRO A 418 -1.99 -21.35 -15.30
N THR A 419 -1.34 -20.20 -15.27
CA THR A 419 -1.66 -19.01 -16.08
C THR A 419 -0.96 -19.00 -17.45
N ARG A 420 -0.63 -20.18 -18.01
CA ARG A 420 0.20 -20.33 -19.22
C ARG A 420 -0.29 -19.58 -20.45
N ASN A 421 -1.59 -19.33 -20.54
CA ASN A 421 -2.22 -18.59 -21.64
C ASN A 421 -2.53 -17.13 -21.27
N LEU A 422 -2.26 -16.71 -20.04
CA LEU A 422 -2.43 -15.35 -19.60
C LEU A 422 -1.16 -14.57 -19.92
N GLN A 423 -1.29 -13.53 -20.72
CA GLN A 423 -0.19 -12.62 -21.02
C GLN A 423 -0.29 -11.42 -20.09
N ALA A 424 0.77 -11.15 -19.32
CA ALA A 424 0.84 -9.98 -18.47
C ALA A 424 0.70 -8.69 -19.28
N SER A 425 -0.05 -7.73 -18.77
CA SER A 425 -0.16 -6.40 -19.34
C SER A 425 1.21 -5.71 -19.38
N SER A 426 1.39 -4.80 -20.33
CA SER A 426 2.48 -3.84 -20.21
C SER A 426 2.10 -2.75 -19.19
N TRP A 427 3.10 -2.11 -18.58
CA TRP A 427 2.86 -0.95 -17.70
C TRP A 427 2.11 0.17 -18.44
N SER A 428 2.41 0.39 -19.71
CA SER A 428 1.71 1.36 -20.55
C SER A 428 0.23 1.00 -20.76
N ASP A 429 -0.09 -0.27 -21.01
CA ASP A 429 -1.48 -0.71 -21.15
C ASP A 429 -2.24 -0.60 -19.82
N PHE A 430 -1.60 -0.92 -18.71
CA PHE A 430 -2.15 -0.71 -17.38
C PHE A 430 -2.49 0.77 -17.15
N LEU A 431 -1.54 1.66 -17.37
CA LEU A 431 -1.76 3.10 -17.23
C LEU A 431 -2.84 3.62 -18.18
N SER A 432 -2.99 3.06 -19.39
CA SER A 432 -4.08 3.48 -20.29
C SER A 432 -5.48 3.24 -19.71
N ARG A 433 -5.63 2.31 -18.77
CA ARG A 433 -6.88 2.02 -18.06
C ARG A 433 -7.02 2.79 -16.76
N TYR A 434 -5.92 2.94 -16.01
CA TYR A 434 -5.93 3.45 -14.62
C TYR A 434 -5.29 4.83 -14.46
N SER A 435 -4.76 5.48 -15.52
CA SER A 435 -4.35 6.88 -15.49
C SER A 435 -5.57 7.81 -15.47
N VAL A 436 -6.36 7.68 -14.43
CA VAL A 436 -7.52 8.51 -14.17
C VAL A 436 -7.49 8.97 -12.71
N THR A 437 -8.04 10.13 -12.46
CA THR A 437 -8.22 10.60 -11.08
C THR A 437 -9.30 9.78 -10.40
N ALA A 438 -8.92 9.03 -9.38
CA ALA A 438 -9.85 8.31 -8.50
C ALA A 438 -10.07 9.13 -7.22
N HIS A 439 -11.33 9.31 -6.85
CA HIS A 439 -11.71 10.00 -5.61
C HIS A 439 -12.45 9.03 -4.70
N PHE A 440 -11.76 8.56 -3.68
CA PHE A 440 -12.32 7.73 -2.62
C PHE A 440 -13.00 8.65 -1.60
N SER A 441 -14.25 9.03 -1.91
CA SER A 441 -14.98 10.05 -1.17
C SER A 441 -15.32 9.64 0.26
N CYS A 442 -15.43 8.33 0.52
CA CYS A 442 -15.64 7.82 1.88
C CYS A 442 -14.38 7.92 2.75
N GLN A 443 -13.21 8.13 2.13
CA GLN A 443 -11.93 8.19 2.80
C GLN A 443 -11.27 9.58 2.77
N ASP A 444 -11.91 10.54 2.11
CA ASP A 444 -11.30 11.85 1.85
C ASP A 444 -9.93 11.74 1.16
N VAL A 445 -9.82 10.89 0.14
CA VAL A 445 -8.57 10.61 -0.60
C VAL A 445 -8.80 10.76 -2.09
N VAL A 446 -7.86 11.41 -2.77
CA VAL A 446 -7.77 11.45 -4.22
C VAL A 446 -6.42 10.91 -4.69
N THR A 447 -6.42 10.11 -5.76
CA THR A 447 -5.21 9.63 -6.42
C THR A 447 -5.28 9.93 -7.92
N ALA A 448 -4.13 10.19 -8.52
CA ALA A 448 -4.04 10.40 -9.95
C ALA A 448 -2.72 9.82 -10.50
N PRO A 449 -2.70 8.54 -10.84
CA PRO A 449 -1.57 7.94 -11.55
C PRO A 449 -1.50 8.47 -12.98
N SER A 450 -0.30 8.62 -13.52
CA SER A 450 -0.05 8.99 -14.90
C SER A 450 1.24 8.32 -15.40
N PRO A 451 1.53 8.34 -16.71
CA PRO A 451 2.81 7.86 -17.24
C PRO A 451 4.02 8.60 -16.68
N HIS A 452 3.84 9.81 -16.18
CA HIS A 452 4.90 10.70 -15.77
C HIS A 452 5.06 10.81 -14.26
N ARG A 453 3.98 10.61 -13.51
CA ARG A 453 3.96 10.76 -12.07
C ARG A 453 2.81 9.99 -11.43
N PHE A 454 2.92 9.77 -10.14
CA PHE A 454 1.79 9.41 -9.28
C PHE A 454 1.56 10.54 -8.27
N THR A 455 0.33 10.96 -8.06
CA THR A 455 -0.04 11.88 -6.99
C THR A 455 -1.15 11.34 -6.14
N CYS A 456 -1.10 11.67 -4.87
CA CYS A 456 -2.15 11.37 -3.92
C CYS A 456 -2.29 12.54 -2.94
N PHE A 457 -3.52 12.81 -2.54
CA PHE A 457 -3.85 13.77 -1.51
C PHE A 457 -4.89 13.18 -0.58
N SER A 458 -4.74 13.39 0.72
CA SER A 458 -5.68 12.92 1.72
C SER A 458 -6.07 14.03 2.67
N TRP A 459 -7.37 14.21 2.88
CA TRP A 459 -7.96 15.09 3.91
C TRP A 459 -8.34 14.35 5.18
N SER A 460 -7.98 13.09 5.28
CA SER A 460 -8.43 12.20 6.35
C SER A 460 -8.35 12.84 7.72
N LYS A 461 -9.47 12.80 8.42
CA LYS A 461 -9.63 13.27 9.80
C LYS A 461 -9.39 12.16 10.83
N GLY A 462 -8.81 11.04 10.42
CA GLY A 462 -8.60 9.88 11.27
C GLY A 462 -7.83 10.19 12.56
N LEU A 463 -7.75 9.22 13.45
CA LEU A 463 -7.09 9.33 14.77
C LEU A 463 -5.67 9.89 14.73
N LYS A 464 -5.00 9.80 13.61
CA LYS A 464 -3.62 10.25 13.46
C LYS A 464 -3.51 11.65 12.91
N SER A 465 -4.59 12.32 12.62
CA SER A 465 -4.68 13.74 12.22
C SER A 465 -3.62 14.14 11.19
N TYR A 466 -3.28 13.26 10.27
CA TYR A 466 -2.34 13.56 9.22
C TYR A 466 -2.98 13.50 7.85
N THR A 467 -2.48 14.31 6.98
CA THR A 467 -2.89 14.39 5.58
C THR A 467 -1.72 13.88 4.75
N GLY A 468 -1.92 12.77 4.04
CA GLY A 468 -0.85 12.13 3.29
C GLY A 468 -0.81 12.62 1.86
N TYR A 469 0.33 13.13 1.43
CA TYR A 469 0.62 13.50 0.04
C TYR A 469 1.88 12.81 -0.42
N PHE A 470 1.96 12.50 -1.70
CA PHE A 470 3.21 12.12 -2.31
C PHE A 470 3.16 12.28 -3.84
N ALA A 471 4.31 12.44 -4.43
CA ALA A 471 4.50 12.53 -5.87
C ALA A 471 5.71 11.67 -6.26
N PRO A 472 5.57 10.33 -6.26
CA PRO A 472 6.65 9.46 -6.65
C PRO A 472 6.91 9.55 -8.16
N VAL A 473 8.10 9.15 -8.57
CA VAL A 473 8.45 9.00 -9.98
C VAL A 473 7.83 7.70 -10.50
N SER A 474 6.80 7.80 -11.35
CA SER A 474 5.93 6.67 -11.69
C SER A 474 6.36 5.82 -12.88
N ASP A 475 7.35 6.25 -13.68
CA ASP A 475 7.85 5.52 -14.84
C ASP A 475 9.21 4.84 -14.59
N THR A 476 9.66 4.80 -13.33
CA THR A 476 10.86 4.10 -12.88
C THR A 476 10.50 3.06 -11.83
N ASP A 477 11.36 2.05 -11.68
CA ASP A 477 11.24 1.06 -10.60
C ASP A 477 11.82 1.59 -9.26
N ASN A 478 11.90 2.91 -9.07
CA ASN A 478 12.48 3.54 -7.89
C ASN A 478 11.65 4.73 -7.41
N ASN A 479 10.59 4.45 -6.67
CA ASN A 479 9.78 5.48 -6.04
C ASN A 479 10.49 6.06 -4.84
N ILE A 480 10.76 7.37 -4.86
CA ILE A 480 11.54 8.06 -3.82
C ILE A 480 10.71 8.86 -2.83
N VAL A 481 9.45 9.09 -3.14
CA VAL A 481 8.52 9.82 -2.27
C VAL A 481 7.30 8.96 -2.02
N VAL A 482 7.19 8.40 -0.84
CA VAL A 482 6.08 7.51 -0.46
C VAL A 482 5.66 7.73 1.00
N PRO A 483 4.37 7.66 1.32
CA PRO A 483 3.88 7.65 2.69
C PRO A 483 3.87 6.20 3.21
N PHE A 484 4.78 5.84 4.10
CA PHE A 484 4.80 4.50 4.68
C PHE A 484 4.07 4.41 6.00
N ARG A 485 4.30 5.37 6.89
CA ARG A 485 3.65 5.41 8.19
C ARG A 485 3.07 6.79 8.47
N ALA A 486 2.05 6.83 9.29
CA ALA A 486 1.35 8.04 9.65
C ALA A 486 2.25 9.19 10.08
N ASN A 487 3.24 8.91 10.91
CA ASN A 487 4.17 9.91 11.44
C ASN A 487 5.34 10.25 10.51
N ASN A 488 5.47 9.56 9.39
CA ASN A 488 6.55 9.76 8.40
C ASN A 488 6.01 10.24 7.05
N THR A 489 4.71 10.48 6.94
CA THR A 489 4.07 10.86 5.70
C THR A 489 4.41 12.28 5.32
N GLY A 490 4.80 12.51 4.06
CA GLY A 490 4.89 13.83 3.46
C GLY A 490 3.49 14.40 3.23
N ASN A 491 3.35 15.71 3.28
CA ASN A 491 2.05 16.35 3.15
C ASN A 491 2.10 17.70 2.42
N PHE A 492 3.11 17.99 1.65
CA PHE A 492 3.35 19.30 1.01
C PHE A 492 3.25 20.52 1.95
N ILE A 493 2.29 20.49 2.87
CA ILE A 493 1.96 21.60 3.77
C ILE A 493 3.08 21.82 4.79
N GLY A 494 3.55 20.73 5.41
CA GLY A 494 4.44 20.82 6.56
C GLY A 494 3.74 21.33 7.82
N TRP A 495 4.47 22.02 8.68
CA TRP A 495 3.94 22.59 9.90
C TRP A 495 4.76 23.78 10.41
N TYR A 496 4.20 24.47 11.40
CA TYR A 496 4.84 25.52 12.15
C TYR A 496 4.92 25.14 13.62
N ASP A 497 6.06 25.40 14.25
CA ASP A 497 6.16 25.30 15.70
C ASP A 497 5.84 26.67 16.29
N VAL A 498 4.74 26.73 17.05
CA VAL A 498 4.24 27.96 17.68
C VAL A 498 4.36 27.82 19.20
N GLU A 499 4.95 28.83 19.84
CA GLU A 499 5.21 28.80 21.27
C GLU A 499 3.92 28.60 22.10
N GLY A 500 3.92 27.59 22.97
CA GLY A 500 2.78 27.24 23.82
C GLY A 500 1.59 26.62 23.08
N LYS A 501 1.72 26.23 21.83
CA LYS A 501 0.66 25.59 21.04
C LYS A 501 1.08 24.19 20.58
N LYS A 502 0.12 23.25 20.56
CA LYS A 502 0.35 21.95 19.94
C LYS A 502 0.37 22.10 18.42
N THR A 503 1.24 21.33 17.77
CA THR A 503 1.19 21.16 16.32
C THR A 503 0.02 20.22 15.98
N ASP A 504 -1.00 20.76 15.34
CA ASP A 504 -2.17 20.07 14.83
C ASP A 504 -2.57 20.66 13.48
N ALA A 505 -3.44 19.97 12.75
CA ALA A 505 -4.07 20.47 11.54
C ALA A 505 -5.53 19.99 11.53
N VAL A 506 -6.44 20.92 11.29
CA VAL A 506 -7.87 20.63 11.14
C VAL A 506 -8.33 21.16 9.79
N ASP A 507 -8.90 20.28 8.99
CA ASP A 507 -9.54 20.66 7.73
C ASP A 507 -10.82 21.44 8.04
N VAL A 508 -10.88 22.67 7.53
CA VAL A 508 -12.04 23.57 7.69
C VAL A 508 -12.98 23.44 6.51
N GLU A 509 -12.39 23.51 5.31
CA GLU A 509 -13.09 23.36 4.04
C GLU A 509 -12.10 22.93 2.98
N HIS A 510 -12.57 22.11 2.04
CA HIS A 510 -11.83 21.80 0.83
C HIS A 510 -12.78 21.54 -0.33
N GLU A 511 -12.26 21.72 -1.51
CA GLU A 511 -12.97 21.49 -2.77
C GLU A 511 -12.02 20.89 -3.79
N ILE A 512 -12.54 20.01 -4.63
CA ILE A 512 -11.81 19.40 -5.73
C ILE A 512 -12.46 19.75 -7.07
N SER A 513 -11.63 20.05 -8.06
CA SER A 513 -12.03 20.17 -9.46
C SER A 513 -11.20 19.26 -10.33
N TYR A 514 -11.85 18.53 -11.21
CA TYR A 514 -11.19 17.68 -12.19
C TYR A 514 -10.93 18.51 -13.45
N VAL A 515 -9.67 18.62 -13.85
CA VAL A 515 -9.26 19.39 -15.03
C VAL A 515 -9.38 18.52 -16.28
N ASN A 516 -8.94 17.27 -16.16
CA ASN A 516 -9.11 16.21 -17.15
C ASN A 516 -9.04 14.84 -16.43
N ASN A 517 -8.89 13.76 -17.18
CA ASN A 517 -8.95 12.41 -16.63
C ASN A 517 -7.92 12.13 -15.51
N ASN A 518 -6.72 12.71 -15.59
CA ASN A 518 -5.64 12.45 -14.64
C ASN A 518 -5.02 13.72 -14.06
N SER A 519 -5.76 14.81 -14.09
CA SER A 519 -5.37 16.12 -13.58
C SER A 519 -6.47 16.73 -12.73
N TYR A 520 -6.11 17.25 -11.57
CA TYR A 520 -7.04 17.83 -10.63
C TYR A 520 -6.45 19.04 -9.90
N ILE A 521 -7.33 19.89 -9.42
CA ILE A 521 -7.01 20.99 -8.53
C ILE A 521 -7.74 20.78 -7.22
N ILE A 522 -7.03 20.89 -6.14
CA ILE A 522 -7.58 20.94 -4.79
C ILE A 522 -7.34 22.33 -4.23
N ARG A 523 -8.36 22.89 -3.62
CA ARG A 523 -8.26 24.09 -2.81
C ARG A 523 -8.81 23.80 -1.42
N GLY A 524 -8.16 24.33 -0.40
CA GLY A 524 -8.65 24.13 0.97
C GLY A 524 -8.13 25.16 1.95
N THR A 525 -8.71 25.08 3.14
CA THR A 525 -8.33 25.87 4.31
C THR A 525 -8.10 24.92 5.48
N LEU A 526 -6.91 25.01 6.07
CA LEU A 526 -6.59 24.31 7.32
C LEU A 526 -6.43 25.32 8.46
N HIS A 527 -6.92 24.98 9.62
CA HIS A 527 -6.52 25.61 10.86
C HIS A 527 -5.43 24.76 11.52
N THR A 528 -4.30 25.39 11.87
CA THR A 528 -3.17 24.70 12.52
C THR A 528 -2.81 25.35 13.84
N ASN A 529 -2.07 24.61 14.67
CA ASN A 529 -1.60 25.09 15.97
C ASN A 529 -2.76 25.58 16.87
N GLN A 530 -3.77 24.73 17.05
CA GLN A 530 -4.98 25.06 17.82
C GLN A 530 -5.70 26.30 17.27
N ALA A 531 -5.88 26.35 15.96
CA ALA A 531 -6.46 27.47 15.21
C ALA A 531 -5.73 28.81 15.40
N THR A 532 -4.45 28.80 15.74
CA THR A 532 -3.63 30.01 15.83
C THR A 532 -3.19 30.49 14.44
N LEU A 533 -2.99 29.55 13.52
CA LEU A 533 -2.66 29.83 12.12
C LEU A 533 -3.74 29.28 11.20
N GLN A 534 -3.98 29.98 10.10
CA GLN A 534 -4.79 29.53 8.98
C GLN A 534 -3.90 29.35 7.75
N ASN A 535 -3.98 28.19 7.13
CA ASN A 535 -3.31 27.88 5.88
C ASN A 535 -4.35 27.73 4.78
N ASN A 536 -4.37 28.67 3.82
CA ASN A 536 -5.15 28.53 2.58
C ASN A 536 -4.21 27.93 1.54
N TYR A 537 -4.55 26.77 1.01
CA TYR A 537 -3.68 26.05 0.07
C TYR A 537 -4.38 25.72 -1.24
N LEU A 538 -3.56 25.49 -2.24
CA LEU A 538 -3.95 24.95 -3.53
C LEU A 538 -2.92 23.90 -3.95
N LEU A 539 -3.41 22.75 -4.38
CA LEU A 539 -2.63 21.70 -5.01
C LEU A 539 -3.16 21.51 -6.44
N PHE A 540 -2.28 21.57 -7.41
CA PHE A 540 -2.60 21.30 -8.81
C PHE A 540 -1.68 20.19 -9.31
N ALA A 541 -2.24 19.04 -9.62
CA ALA A 541 -1.58 17.97 -10.33
C ALA A 541 -1.89 18.09 -11.81
N THR A 542 -0.91 18.40 -12.65
CA THR A 542 -1.08 18.42 -14.11
C THR A 542 -1.17 16.98 -14.64
N ASP A 543 -1.52 16.79 -15.88
CA ASP A 543 -1.49 15.49 -16.57
C ASP A 543 -0.07 15.06 -17.00
N ASN A 544 0.93 15.90 -16.74
CA ASN A 544 2.33 15.69 -17.08
C ASN A 544 3.21 15.49 -15.81
N ASN A 545 4.41 16.00 -15.81
CA ASN A 545 5.41 15.80 -14.74
C ASN A 545 5.21 16.71 -13.50
N LEU A 546 4.44 17.79 -13.62
CA LEU A 546 4.32 18.84 -12.61
C LEU A 546 3.24 18.54 -11.56
N VAL A 547 3.61 18.70 -10.30
CA VAL A 547 2.67 18.90 -9.18
C VAL A 547 2.99 20.24 -8.55
N LEU A 548 2.02 21.15 -8.55
CA LEU A 548 2.16 22.50 -8.05
C LEU A 548 1.42 22.64 -6.72
N TYR A 549 2.15 23.05 -5.70
CA TYR A 549 1.59 23.37 -4.40
C TYR A 549 1.78 24.85 -4.09
N PHE A 550 0.72 25.48 -3.63
CA PHE A 550 0.76 26.85 -3.13
C PHE A 550 0.09 26.95 -1.78
N ASP A 551 0.67 27.71 -0.87
CA ASP A 551 0.00 28.08 0.37
C ASP A 551 0.16 29.55 0.75
N LEU A 552 -0.85 30.03 1.47
CA LEU A 552 -0.89 31.35 2.07
C LEU A 552 -1.22 31.18 3.56
N VAL A 553 -0.24 31.36 4.40
CA VAL A 553 -0.37 31.19 5.86
C VAL A 553 -0.57 32.52 6.54
N THR A 554 -1.63 32.64 7.33
CA THR A 554 -2.01 33.87 8.06
C THR A 554 -2.16 33.55 9.54
N ALA A 555 -1.65 34.40 10.39
CA ALA A 555 -1.87 34.32 11.84
C ALA A 555 -3.30 34.77 12.17
N LEU A 556 -4.10 33.90 12.80
CA LEU A 556 -5.42 34.26 13.32
C LEU A 556 -5.29 34.96 14.66
N ASP A 557 -4.31 34.56 15.47
CA ASP A 557 -3.98 35.17 16.75
C ASP A 557 -2.53 35.69 16.73
N THR A 558 -2.23 36.67 17.58
CA THR A 558 -0.85 37.10 17.80
C THR A 558 -0.06 35.98 18.45
N CYS A 559 1.00 35.55 17.83
CA CYS A 559 1.78 34.37 18.24
C CYS A 559 3.29 34.55 18.02
N VAL A 560 4.07 33.63 18.56
CA VAL A 560 5.50 33.53 18.32
C VAL A 560 5.78 32.23 17.61
N ILE A 561 6.20 32.30 16.36
CA ILE A 561 6.65 31.16 15.56
C ILE A 561 8.11 30.91 15.88
N THR A 562 8.46 29.69 16.23
CA THR A 562 9.83 29.28 16.58
C THR A 562 10.51 28.51 15.46
N GLN A 563 9.73 27.76 14.64
CA GLN A 563 10.21 27.09 13.44
C GLN A 563 9.14 27.11 12.34
N GLU A 564 9.60 27.21 11.11
CA GLU A 564 8.80 27.05 9.90
C GLU A 564 9.33 25.84 9.12
N LYS A 565 8.48 24.87 8.83
CA LYS A 565 8.80 23.60 8.16
C LYS A 565 7.79 23.33 7.04
N GLY A 566 7.87 24.13 5.96
CA GLY A 566 6.91 24.08 4.88
C GLY A 566 7.35 23.23 3.68
N GLY A 567 6.38 22.77 2.91
CA GLY A 567 6.64 21.96 1.71
C GLY A 567 7.25 20.60 2.04
N LEU A 568 6.64 19.87 2.99
CA LEU A 568 7.14 18.59 3.47
C LEU A 568 6.93 17.46 2.46
N LEU A 569 8.01 16.82 2.07
CA LEU A 569 8.01 15.51 1.43
C LEU A 569 8.68 14.47 2.34
N ALA A 570 8.11 13.28 2.39
CA ALA A 570 8.74 12.10 2.96
C ALA A 570 9.58 11.41 1.89
N ILE A 571 10.90 11.45 2.05
CA ILE A 571 11.84 10.84 1.10
C ILE A 571 12.25 9.48 1.64
N SER A 572 11.82 8.44 0.98
CA SER A 572 12.16 7.07 1.36
C SER A 572 13.65 6.79 1.15
N THR A 573 14.25 6.07 2.08
CA THR A 573 15.59 5.53 1.93
C THR A 573 15.50 4.03 2.13
N ASP A 574 15.62 3.28 1.05
CA ASP A 574 15.62 1.82 1.14
C ASP A 574 16.96 1.35 1.73
N PRO A 575 16.96 0.75 2.94
CA PRO A 575 18.19 0.31 3.59
C PRO A 575 18.84 -0.89 2.88
N PHE A 576 18.11 -1.57 1.98
CA PHE A 576 18.62 -2.74 1.27
C PHE A 576 19.34 -2.36 -0.03
N THR A 577 18.85 -1.35 -0.75
CA THR A 577 19.34 -1.01 -2.08
C THR A 577 19.99 0.37 -2.15
N LYS A 578 19.50 1.34 -1.38
CA LYS A 578 19.98 2.72 -1.42
C LYS A 578 19.85 3.40 -0.05
N THR A 579 20.97 3.62 0.61
CA THR A 579 21.02 4.24 1.94
C THR A 579 21.32 5.75 1.88
N ARG A 580 21.66 6.31 0.72
CA ARG A 580 22.05 7.70 0.53
C ARG A 580 21.33 8.32 -0.65
N ARG A 581 21.07 9.62 -0.56
CA ARG A 581 20.50 10.45 -1.63
C ARG A 581 21.50 11.49 -2.10
N THR A 582 21.46 11.78 -3.38
CA THR A 582 22.24 12.86 -3.98
C THR A 582 21.35 14.08 -4.13
N LEU A 583 21.70 15.18 -3.48
CA LEU A 583 20.98 16.44 -3.51
C LEU A 583 21.79 17.45 -4.32
N SER A 584 21.25 17.93 -5.43
CA SER A 584 21.84 19.02 -6.23
C SER A 584 21.05 20.31 -5.98
N HIS A 585 21.73 21.42 -5.73
CA HIS A 585 21.14 22.71 -5.37
C HIS A 585 22.08 23.89 -5.79
N ASP A 586 21.72 25.15 -5.52
CA ASP A 586 22.52 26.32 -5.91
C ASP A 586 23.97 26.27 -5.40
N GLY A 587 24.23 25.69 -4.25
CA GLY A 587 25.55 25.54 -3.66
C GLY A 587 26.38 24.35 -4.17
N GLY A 588 25.85 23.55 -5.11
CA GLY A 588 26.53 22.36 -5.64
C GLY A 588 25.77 21.08 -5.38
N THR A 589 26.48 19.96 -5.21
CA THR A 589 25.92 18.63 -4.99
C THR A 589 26.40 18.05 -3.66
N ALA A 590 25.49 17.53 -2.87
CA ALA A 590 25.75 16.84 -1.61
C ALA A 590 25.18 15.43 -1.63
N THR A 591 25.90 14.46 -1.04
CA THR A 591 25.38 13.11 -0.81
C THR A 591 25.07 12.95 0.68
N VAL A 592 23.82 12.70 1.00
CA VAL A 592 23.31 12.65 2.37
C VAL A 592 22.66 11.32 2.69
N ASP A 593 22.73 10.88 3.94
CA ASP A 593 22.00 9.71 4.45
C ASP A 593 20.72 10.11 5.18
N GLY A 594 20.53 11.40 5.47
CA GLY A 594 19.36 11.91 6.17
C GLY A 594 19.38 11.75 7.69
N GLU A 595 20.44 11.17 8.27
CA GLU A 595 20.61 11.10 9.72
C GLU A 595 20.88 12.48 10.31
N GLN A 596 21.76 13.24 9.65
CA GLN A 596 22.06 14.60 10.03
C GLN A 596 21.10 15.59 9.35
N PHE A 597 20.56 16.49 10.13
CA PHE A 597 19.76 17.60 9.61
C PHE A 597 20.67 18.62 8.93
N SER A 598 20.42 18.87 7.65
CA SER A 598 21.20 19.75 6.81
C SER A 598 20.33 20.83 6.18
N THR A 599 20.83 22.06 6.11
CA THR A 599 20.13 23.19 5.50
C THR A 599 20.87 23.69 4.27
N PHE A 600 20.13 24.14 3.27
CA PHE A 600 20.66 24.59 1.97
C PHE A 600 19.97 25.89 1.58
N THR A 601 20.72 26.97 1.45
CA THR A 601 20.19 28.22 0.89
C THR A 601 20.06 28.03 -0.62
N SER A 602 18.84 27.78 -1.07
CA SER A 602 18.53 27.49 -2.47
C SER A 602 17.04 27.68 -2.75
N ASN A 603 16.73 28.08 -3.99
CA ASN A 603 15.38 28.14 -4.52
C ASN A 603 15.01 26.90 -5.32
N TRP A 604 15.91 25.96 -5.49
CA TRP A 604 15.67 24.70 -6.17
C TRP A 604 16.54 23.58 -5.57
N MET A 605 16.05 22.37 -5.73
CA MET A 605 16.79 21.16 -5.41
C MET A 605 16.40 20.06 -6.40
N ASN A 606 17.36 19.21 -6.74
CA ASN A 606 17.07 17.96 -7.44
C ASN A 606 17.58 16.79 -6.61
N ILE A 607 16.74 15.77 -6.47
CA ILE A 607 17.07 14.55 -5.74
C ILE A 607 17.33 13.45 -6.75
N ASP A 608 18.53 12.86 -6.69
CA ASP A 608 18.97 11.69 -7.46
C ASP A 608 18.85 11.83 -8.98
N ASP A 609 18.97 13.05 -9.47
CA ASP A 609 18.83 13.39 -10.90
C ASP A 609 17.47 12.99 -11.48
N CYS A 610 16.42 12.93 -10.64
CA CYS A 610 15.11 12.51 -11.08
C CYS A 610 13.92 13.25 -10.44
N LEU A 611 14.03 13.83 -9.26
CA LEU A 611 12.96 14.63 -8.64
C LEU A 611 13.40 16.09 -8.52
N GLY A 612 12.84 16.96 -9.36
CA GLY A 612 13.08 18.41 -9.33
C GLY A 612 12.11 19.13 -8.38
N ILE A 613 12.61 20.09 -7.60
CA ILE A 613 11.83 20.90 -6.67
C ILE A 613 12.25 22.34 -6.83
N ILE A 614 11.29 23.23 -7.06
CA ILE A 614 11.54 24.68 -7.23
C ILE A 614 10.61 25.44 -6.28
N VAL A 615 11.16 26.42 -5.57
CA VAL A 615 10.42 27.18 -4.56
C VAL A 615 10.49 28.67 -4.86
N ARG A 616 9.35 29.34 -4.69
CA ARG A 616 9.27 30.79 -4.64
C ARG A 616 8.48 31.19 -3.40
N THR A 617 8.99 32.15 -2.68
CA THR A 617 8.37 32.72 -1.49
C THR A 617 8.40 34.24 -1.55
N ASP A 618 7.66 34.91 -0.67
CA ASP A 618 7.76 36.35 -0.49
C ASP A 618 9.06 36.80 0.23
N LYS A 619 9.86 35.84 0.71
CA LYS A 619 11.15 36.10 1.36
C LYS A 619 12.25 36.35 0.32
N ALA A 620 13.25 37.16 0.68
CA ALA A 620 14.39 37.48 -0.20
C ALA A 620 15.25 36.23 -0.52
N THR A 621 15.33 35.29 0.40
CA THR A 621 16.07 34.02 0.26
C THR A 621 15.23 32.88 0.82
N ASN A 622 15.33 31.72 0.18
CA ASN A 622 14.73 30.50 0.69
C ASN A 622 15.82 29.56 1.24
N THR A 623 15.48 28.86 2.29
CA THR A 623 16.31 27.78 2.84
C THR A 623 15.49 26.49 2.74
N MET A 624 16.08 25.47 2.15
CA MET A 624 15.56 24.11 2.13
C MET A 624 16.28 23.31 3.21
N ALA A 625 15.62 22.28 3.76
CA ALA A 625 16.26 21.42 4.75
C ALA A 625 15.97 19.94 4.47
N PHE A 626 16.95 19.10 4.75
CA PHE A 626 16.85 17.66 4.57
C PHE A 626 17.43 16.95 5.80
N GLY A 627 16.70 15.94 6.31
CA GLY A 627 17.13 15.18 7.47
C GLY A 627 15.95 14.67 8.30
N ASP A 628 16.08 14.75 9.62
CA ASP A 628 15.06 14.23 10.57
C ASP A 628 14.69 12.78 10.26
N ARG A 629 15.66 11.98 9.81
CA ARG A 629 15.44 10.56 9.55
C ARG A 629 14.95 9.90 10.83
N LYS A 630 13.81 9.30 10.75
CA LYS A 630 13.26 8.49 11.85
C LYS A 630 13.32 7.02 11.47
N ASP A 631 14.08 6.29 12.25
CA ASP A 631 14.21 4.84 12.12
C ASP A 631 13.08 4.13 12.91
N ASN A 632 11.95 4.79 13.10
CA ASN A 632 10.84 4.22 13.83
C ASN A 632 10.15 3.14 13.00
N ASN A 633 10.45 1.92 13.38
CA ASN A 633 9.79 0.72 12.89
C ASN A 633 9.82 0.61 11.37
N SER A 634 11.06 0.60 10.81
CA SER A 634 11.30 -0.11 9.58
C SER A 634 11.37 0.65 8.26
N VAL A 635 10.89 1.85 8.15
CA VAL A 635 11.15 2.63 6.94
C VAL A 635 12.04 3.80 7.31
N LEU A 636 13.23 3.79 6.72
CA LEU A 636 14.13 4.92 6.80
C LEU A 636 13.55 6.03 5.93
N THR A 637 12.87 6.97 6.53
CA THR A 637 12.28 8.11 5.82
C THR A 637 12.91 9.37 6.32
N SER A 638 13.61 10.07 5.44
CA SER A 638 14.08 11.42 5.67
C SER A 638 13.00 12.43 5.31
N LYS A 639 13.03 13.58 5.92
CA LYS A 639 12.12 14.67 5.62
C LYS A 639 12.82 15.72 4.80
N LEU A 640 12.20 16.12 3.70
CA LEU A 640 12.56 17.30 2.95
C LEU A 640 11.57 18.40 3.28
N TYR A 641 12.08 19.54 3.74
CA TYR A 641 11.34 20.78 3.88
C TYR A 641 11.77 21.72 2.76
N SER A 642 10.85 22.00 1.84
CA SER A 642 11.13 22.89 0.71
C SER A 642 11.30 24.35 1.15
N SER A 643 10.76 24.73 2.30
CA SER A 643 10.95 26.04 2.95
C SER A 643 11.13 25.84 4.44
N TYR A 644 12.25 26.27 4.98
CA TYR A 644 12.64 26.08 6.38
C TYR A 644 13.14 27.39 7.01
N SER A 645 12.80 27.62 8.28
CA SER A 645 13.38 28.65 9.11
C SER A 645 13.32 28.26 10.58
N ASP A 646 14.38 28.49 11.33
CA ASP A 646 14.46 28.37 12.80
C ASP A 646 14.55 29.73 13.50
N ILE A 647 14.26 30.80 12.78
CA ILE A 647 14.30 32.16 13.31
C ILE A 647 13.01 32.43 14.08
N ARG A 648 13.16 32.68 15.39
CA ARG A 648 12.05 33.07 16.25
C ARG A 648 11.44 34.41 15.81
N LYS A 649 10.15 34.42 15.51
CA LYS A 649 9.43 35.56 14.95
C LYS A 649 8.09 35.77 15.64
N LYS A 650 7.87 36.98 16.16
CA LYS A 650 6.53 37.42 16.64
C LYS A 650 5.72 37.89 15.44
N VAL A 651 4.49 37.36 15.31
CA VAL A 651 3.53 37.71 14.27
C VAL A 651 2.24 38.16 14.91
N ASN A 652 1.71 39.28 14.45
CA ASN A 652 0.43 39.81 14.96
C ASN A 652 -0.75 39.15 14.21
N ALA A 653 -1.90 39.11 14.84
CA ALA A 653 -3.15 38.66 14.23
C ALA A 653 -3.42 39.39 12.91
N GLY A 654 -3.92 38.68 11.89
CA GLY A 654 -4.22 39.18 10.56
C GLY A 654 -3.00 39.37 9.65
N VAL A 655 -1.79 39.05 10.10
CA VAL A 655 -0.56 39.19 9.31
C VAL A 655 -0.25 37.89 8.55
N THR A 656 0.07 38.01 7.27
CA THR A 656 0.60 36.90 6.46
C THR A 656 1.95 36.46 7.01
N VAL A 657 2.06 35.21 7.37
CA VAL A 657 3.29 34.56 7.83
C VAL A 657 4.18 34.24 6.66
N ASP A 658 3.63 33.57 5.66
CA ASP A 658 4.32 33.14 4.46
C ASP A 658 3.33 32.98 3.28
N ALA A 659 3.86 33.10 2.06
CA ALA A 659 3.21 32.73 0.82
C ALA A 659 4.24 31.95 0.00
N ARG A 660 3.95 30.69 -0.30
CA ARG A 660 4.91 29.79 -0.94
C ARG A 660 4.28 29.14 -2.16
N CYS A 661 5.04 29.14 -3.25
CA CYS A 661 4.73 28.39 -4.46
C CYS A 661 5.85 27.38 -4.68
N ILE A 662 5.49 26.10 -4.69
CA ILE A 662 6.42 24.98 -4.82
C ILE A 662 6.02 24.14 -6.01
N ALA A 663 6.94 23.96 -6.94
CA ALA A 663 6.75 23.09 -8.09
C ALA A 663 7.59 21.82 -7.90
N TYR A 664 6.96 20.67 -7.96
CA TYR A 664 7.56 19.35 -7.90
C TYR A 664 7.49 18.70 -9.28
N TYR A 665 8.61 18.23 -9.78
CA TYR A 665 8.72 17.62 -11.10
C TYR A 665 9.25 16.19 -10.98
N SER A 666 8.46 15.22 -11.38
CA SER A 666 8.91 13.84 -11.49
C SER A 666 9.69 13.61 -12.79
N ASN A 667 10.68 12.73 -12.77
CA ASN A 667 11.51 12.34 -13.91
C ASN A 667 12.23 13.52 -14.60
N VAL A 668 12.71 14.47 -13.83
CA VAL A 668 13.44 15.64 -14.33
C VAL A 668 14.86 15.64 -13.77
N SER A 669 15.83 15.68 -14.69
CA SER A 669 17.25 15.76 -14.33
C SER A 669 17.62 17.06 -13.60
N THR A 670 18.79 17.08 -12.98
CA THR A 670 19.37 18.28 -12.35
C THR A 670 19.44 19.45 -13.33
N GLY A 671 19.93 19.22 -14.56
CA GLY A 671 19.98 20.27 -15.60
C GLY A 671 18.57 20.72 -16.02
N GLY A 672 17.62 19.81 -16.13
CA GLY A 672 16.21 20.11 -16.38
C GLY A 672 15.61 20.98 -15.27
N THR A 673 15.88 20.65 -14.01
CA THR A 673 15.42 21.42 -12.86
C THR A 673 15.98 22.84 -12.86
N GLN A 674 17.26 23.01 -13.17
CA GLN A 674 17.89 24.34 -13.29
C GLN A 674 17.25 25.18 -14.42
N MET A 675 16.98 24.55 -15.56
CA MET A 675 16.30 25.22 -16.68
C MET A 675 14.88 25.67 -16.28
N LEU A 676 14.09 24.79 -15.64
CA LEU A 676 12.75 25.11 -15.16
C LEU A 676 12.79 26.19 -14.06
N ASN A 677 13.79 26.14 -13.17
CA ASN A 677 14.00 27.16 -12.15
C ASN A 677 14.21 28.57 -12.77
N SER A 678 14.93 28.67 -13.87
CA SER A 678 15.15 29.97 -14.57
C SER A 678 13.84 30.52 -15.17
N LYS A 679 12.86 29.68 -15.50
CA LYS A 679 11.56 30.04 -16.06
C LYS A 679 10.52 30.43 -15.02
N MET A 680 10.69 30.02 -13.75
CA MET A 680 9.77 30.35 -12.67
C MET A 680 10.05 31.76 -12.14
N GLN A 681 9.23 32.72 -12.55
CA GLN A 681 9.44 34.15 -12.28
C GLN A 681 8.18 34.78 -11.68
N ALA A 682 8.34 35.93 -11.02
CA ALA A 682 7.21 36.72 -10.57
C ALA A 682 6.42 37.24 -11.80
N VAL A 683 5.10 37.14 -11.69
CA VAL A 683 4.21 37.72 -12.73
C VAL A 683 4.31 39.23 -12.69
N SER A 684 4.69 39.84 -13.81
CA SER A 684 4.79 41.29 -13.95
C SER A 684 3.41 41.92 -14.11
N HIS A 685 3.31 43.23 -13.79
CA HIS A 685 2.13 44.07 -14.06
C HIS A 685 0.81 43.63 -13.41
N LEU A 686 0.87 42.85 -12.33
CA LEU A 686 -0.33 42.54 -11.56
C LEU A 686 -0.92 43.79 -10.89
N PRO A 687 -2.25 43.92 -10.79
CA PRO A 687 -2.89 45.01 -10.06
C PRO A 687 -2.48 45.04 -8.59
N LYS A 688 -2.59 46.24 -7.99
CA LYS A 688 -2.30 46.40 -6.55
C LYS A 688 -3.10 45.38 -5.72
N GLY A 689 -2.41 44.66 -4.86
CA GLY A 689 -3.01 43.65 -4.00
C GLY A 689 -2.88 42.23 -4.52
N TRP A 690 -2.40 42.05 -5.75
CA TRP A 690 -2.14 40.73 -6.34
C TRP A 690 -0.66 40.46 -6.46
N LYS A 691 -0.29 39.22 -6.22
CA LYS A 691 1.03 38.64 -6.47
C LYS A 691 0.90 37.31 -7.20
N GLY A 692 1.97 36.83 -7.78
CA GLY A 692 1.97 35.54 -8.44
C GLY A 692 3.31 35.16 -9.07
N TRP A 693 3.41 33.91 -9.48
CA TRP A 693 4.56 33.34 -10.16
C TRP A 693 4.16 32.57 -11.40
N THR A 694 4.95 32.67 -12.46
CA THR A 694 4.85 31.80 -13.64
C THR A 694 5.58 30.50 -13.40
N ILE A 695 5.05 29.41 -13.92
CA ILE A 695 5.60 28.06 -13.83
C ILE A 695 5.52 27.42 -15.22
N ALA A 696 6.59 26.74 -15.64
CA ALA A 696 6.56 25.94 -16.88
C ALA A 696 6.54 24.45 -16.54
N ASP A 697 5.70 23.68 -17.23
CA ASP A 697 5.78 22.23 -17.22
C ASP A 697 6.85 21.74 -18.23
N THR A 698 7.17 20.46 -18.18
CA THR A 698 8.22 19.84 -19.00
C THR A 698 7.88 19.78 -20.48
N ASP A 699 6.61 19.75 -20.83
CA ASP A 699 6.10 19.82 -22.21
C ASP A 699 6.09 21.24 -22.80
N GLY A 700 6.43 22.24 -21.98
CA GLY A 700 6.42 23.66 -22.36
C GLY A 700 5.15 24.40 -22.02
N THR A 701 4.12 23.72 -21.52
CA THR A 701 2.90 24.37 -21.00
C THR A 701 3.27 25.31 -19.85
N GLN A 702 2.73 26.51 -19.90
CA GLN A 702 2.97 27.52 -18.89
C GLN A 702 1.73 27.75 -18.03
N TYR A 703 1.98 27.87 -16.75
CA TYR A 703 0.95 28.21 -15.75
C TYR A 703 1.37 29.47 -15.00
N ALA A 704 0.42 30.11 -14.34
CA ALA A 704 0.70 31.10 -13.32
C ALA A 704 -0.20 30.84 -12.10
N ILE A 705 0.37 30.96 -10.92
CA ILE A 705 -0.40 31.12 -9.69
C ILE A 705 -0.47 32.59 -9.38
N VAL A 706 -1.70 33.12 -9.20
CA VAL A 706 -1.94 34.49 -8.75
C VAL A 706 -2.83 34.48 -7.51
N TYR A 707 -2.54 35.33 -6.56
CA TYR A 707 -3.25 35.34 -5.29
C TYR A 707 -3.44 36.75 -4.73
N ASN A 708 -4.52 36.95 -4.01
CA ASN A 708 -4.80 38.18 -3.26
C ASN A 708 -4.08 38.14 -1.92
N HIS A 709 -3.07 38.97 -1.73
CA HIS A 709 -2.26 39.03 -0.52
C HIS A 709 -2.69 40.09 0.49
N THR A 710 -3.81 40.80 0.26
CA THR A 710 -4.15 42.00 1.05
C THR A 710 -5.07 41.72 2.25
N GLY A 711 -5.65 40.53 2.35
CA GLY A 711 -6.70 40.25 3.33
C GLY A 711 -7.99 41.06 3.13
N LYS A 712 -8.13 41.79 2.03
CA LYS A 712 -9.31 42.61 1.67
C LYS A 712 -9.96 42.09 0.40
N ASN A 713 -11.26 42.33 0.27
CA ASN A 713 -11.96 42.07 -0.98
C ASN A 713 -11.39 42.96 -2.10
N LEU A 714 -11.04 42.36 -3.24
CA LEU A 714 -10.58 43.05 -4.42
C LEU A 714 -11.68 42.97 -5.49
N SER A 715 -11.98 44.10 -6.14
CA SER A 715 -13.11 44.21 -7.10
C SER A 715 -12.74 43.79 -8.53
N LYS A 716 -11.46 43.70 -8.86
CA LYS A 716 -10.99 43.40 -10.22
C LYS A 716 -9.62 42.74 -10.21
N LEU A 717 -9.46 41.75 -11.07
CA LEU A 717 -8.18 41.31 -11.59
C LEU A 717 -8.17 41.64 -13.07
N ASN A 718 -7.32 42.55 -13.53
CA ASN A 718 -7.30 42.96 -14.93
C ASN A 718 -6.99 41.83 -15.91
N LEU A 719 -6.45 40.73 -15.40
CA LEU A 719 -6.18 39.51 -16.18
C LEU A 719 -7.46 38.73 -16.49
N ILE A 720 -8.50 38.89 -15.63
CA ILE A 720 -9.75 38.15 -15.72
C ILE A 720 -10.86 39.07 -15.22
N LYS A 721 -11.88 39.28 -16.00
CA LYS A 721 -13.07 40.02 -15.54
C LYS A 721 -13.91 39.12 -14.64
N LEU A 722 -13.98 39.46 -13.35
CA LEU A 722 -14.78 38.74 -12.38
C LEU A 722 -16.06 39.53 -12.09
N LYS A 723 -17.23 38.90 -12.19
CA LYS A 723 -18.52 39.57 -11.87
C LYS A 723 -18.76 39.81 -10.41
N LYS A 724 -18.08 39.06 -9.51
CA LYS A 724 -18.24 39.21 -8.06
C LYS A 724 -16.95 39.72 -7.42
N ALA A 725 -17.09 40.37 -6.28
CA ALA A 725 -15.94 40.78 -5.48
C ALA A 725 -15.11 39.56 -5.08
N VAL A 726 -13.81 39.66 -5.30
CA VAL A 726 -12.88 38.58 -4.99
C VAL A 726 -12.64 38.53 -3.48
N LYS A 727 -12.96 37.39 -2.89
CA LYS A 727 -12.74 37.17 -1.44
C LYS A 727 -11.26 37.36 -1.08
N PRO A 728 -10.95 37.74 0.16
CA PRO A 728 -9.59 37.66 0.69
C PRO A 728 -9.04 36.25 0.46
N ASN A 729 -7.73 36.16 0.24
CA ASN A 729 -7.01 34.90 0.11
C ASN A 729 -7.42 34.01 -1.10
N LEU A 730 -8.07 34.56 -2.11
CA LEU A 730 -8.32 33.81 -3.34
C LEU A 730 -7.00 33.48 -4.04
N ILE A 731 -6.86 32.23 -4.41
CA ILE A 731 -5.75 31.68 -5.19
C ILE A 731 -6.32 31.19 -6.53
N LEU A 732 -5.70 31.61 -7.63
CA LEU A 732 -6.09 31.21 -8.98
C LEU A 732 -4.93 30.50 -9.68
N VAL A 733 -5.23 29.45 -10.41
CA VAL A 733 -4.34 28.88 -11.41
C VAL A 733 -4.80 29.32 -12.79
N VAL A 734 -3.85 29.79 -13.58
CA VAL A 734 -4.08 30.30 -14.91
C VAL A 734 -3.18 29.56 -15.88
N THR A 735 -3.73 29.02 -16.95
CA THR A 735 -2.94 28.47 -18.06
C THR A 735 -2.59 29.59 -19.02
N ILE A 736 -1.34 29.64 -19.47
CA ILE A 736 -0.84 30.62 -20.42
C ILE A 736 -0.59 29.90 -21.75
N GLN A 737 -1.38 30.26 -22.77
CA GLN A 737 -1.20 29.76 -24.14
C GLN A 737 -1.10 30.93 -25.12
N GLU A 738 -0.03 30.97 -25.90
CA GLU A 738 0.24 32.04 -26.88
C GLU A 738 0.09 33.46 -26.30
N GLY A 739 0.52 33.64 -25.04
CA GLY A 739 0.38 34.92 -24.34
C GLY A 739 -1.01 35.21 -23.80
N LYS A 740 -1.99 34.31 -23.95
CA LYS A 740 -3.33 34.45 -23.41
C LYS A 740 -3.47 33.66 -22.10
N PHE A 741 -4.23 34.23 -21.16
CA PHE A 741 -4.52 33.62 -19.86
C PHE A 741 -5.92 33.01 -19.90
N THR A 742 -6.00 31.73 -19.56
CA THR A 742 -7.26 31.03 -19.34
C THR A 742 -7.29 30.57 -17.90
N VAL A 743 -8.33 30.91 -17.15
CA VAL A 743 -8.48 30.40 -15.79
C VAL A 743 -8.74 28.92 -15.86
N THR A 744 -7.85 28.14 -15.29
CA THR A 744 -8.10 26.73 -15.01
C THR A 744 -9.17 26.68 -13.91
N ALA A 745 -10.14 25.78 -14.03
CA ALA A 745 -11.25 25.67 -13.08
C ALA A 745 -10.75 25.70 -11.62
N VAL A 746 -11.24 26.65 -10.84
CA VAL A 746 -10.89 26.76 -9.42
C VAL A 746 -12.11 26.38 -8.61
N PRO A 747 -12.02 25.38 -7.73
CA PRO A 747 -13.13 24.95 -6.91
C PRO A 747 -13.77 26.11 -6.13
N GLY A 748 -15.11 26.08 -6.00
CA GLY A 748 -15.87 27.08 -5.23
C GLY A 748 -15.85 28.49 -5.82
N PHE A 749 -15.43 28.65 -7.04
CA PHE A 749 -15.38 29.91 -7.73
C PHE A 749 -16.24 29.89 -8.99
N ASP A 750 -17.38 30.62 -8.99
CA ASP A 750 -18.20 30.77 -10.16
C ASP A 750 -17.43 31.63 -11.18
N ILE A 751 -16.82 30.97 -12.15
CA ILE A 751 -16.33 31.65 -13.36
C ILE A 751 -17.54 32.09 -14.12
N VAL A 752 -17.58 33.34 -14.47
CA VAL A 752 -18.64 33.87 -15.29
C VAL A 752 -18.56 33.23 -16.66
N ASP A 753 -19.69 32.71 -17.14
CA ASP A 753 -19.85 32.13 -18.46
C ASP A 753 -19.28 33.06 -19.54
N PRO A 754 -18.33 32.59 -20.36
CA PRO A 754 -17.75 33.37 -21.43
C PRO A 754 -18.75 33.67 -22.60
N LEU A 755 -19.96 33.17 -22.53
CA LEU A 755 -20.96 33.30 -23.58
C LEU A 755 -21.78 34.62 -23.58
N ASP A 756 -21.55 35.55 -22.66
CA ASP A 756 -21.99 36.90 -22.86
C ASP A 756 -21.04 37.59 -23.85
N ASP A 757 -21.49 37.83 -25.05
CA ASP A 757 -20.75 38.19 -26.27
C ASP A 757 -19.78 39.39 -26.19
N ASP A 758 -19.72 40.10 -25.07
CA ASP A 758 -18.87 41.28 -24.87
C ASP A 758 -17.73 41.06 -23.82
N ASP A 759 -17.63 39.88 -23.18
CA ASP A 759 -16.65 39.63 -22.12
C ASP A 759 -15.72 38.48 -22.49
N THR A 760 -14.68 38.74 -23.25
CA THR A 760 -13.63 37.77 -23.50
C THR A 760 -12.80 37.55 -22.23
N PHE A 761 -12.75 36.29 -21.74
CA PHE A 761 -11.87 35.84 -20.67
C PHE A 761 -10.38 35.79 -21.06
N TYR A 762 -10.05 36.31 -22.22
CA TYR A 762 -8.71 36.28 -22.75
C TYR A 762 -8.08 37.65 -22.63
N ASN A 763 -7.08 37.79 -21.83
CA ASN A 763 -6.20 38.95 -21.87
C ASN A 763 -4.88 38.56 -22.54
N THR A 764 -4.50 39.33 -23.55
CA THR A 764 -3.15 39.28 -24.12
C THR A 764 -2.21 40.09 -23.23
N TRP A 765 -1.08 39.55 -22.93
CA TRP A 765 0.05 40.25 -22.29
C TRP A 765 0.95 40.87 -23.34
#